data_169964bc56fdd0d1e8bccdcc7ba99843
#
_entry.id   169964bc56fdd0d1e8bccdcc7ba99843
#
_cell.length_a   1.000
_cell.length_b   1.000
_cell.length_c   1.000
_cell.angle_alpha   90.00
_cell.angle_beta   90.00
_cell.angle_gamma   90.00
#
_symmetry.space_group_name_H-M   'P 1'
#
loop_
_entity.id
_entity.type
_entity.pdbx_description
1 polymer ?
#
loop_
_entity_poly.entity_id
_entity_poly.type
_entity_poly.pdbx_seq_one_letter_code
_entity_poly.pdbx_strand_id
1 'polypeptide(L)'
;MMWPEPGYKFLSSLAAVAHKHGITVEDSDTLELVLRAMGDELRSARLRKELVRSPLPALLLQILQKANISERTEALRVAANLCIDNSESRLILLEVDIIPTIVRGLTESLSESTPILQQIRWTLVTIGAMLNMQMECVPVKHALLDCGTIPQTFNALARILALDLKDPETHAVSVQAMEWGMRLLDDILTDEEAHAYTWTPHDAEILFRVLQVWSELDSRCLLDTEGMEHRISIIESGCSILDHETKNSTFCTAVVDCENLDILRLLLHLVHETVVPHQDSSDLPDNEESLVSSSHHMFGHLRKAATHTIVALAGEDANIDRLCPISDGRLTHPNFFLETLYAWTSDVHGDSKKAVCAVLALGNLARGHTRSVELASQPHLLYHMIQQMIHHPNDMHIVYAVIRAAGNFAIPDQNKSILVSSDIVTHACAYLAPEHDVKSPIQSGILVLLKNLISSSSKPIVALELLGCLSDTSKNVLEPLEDLWHRTDDTTTQLRIARIYVALLRSVFGSDKGEKSMHRLAEESSMLSSKLDAAYKHAERKLCSPSVVKALCHLLCHSQQHSVLQNEGLLGLIFLIRSTYADAFIVETIFQESSSPTSGMFACVMEALLYILRTAPAQVASNAYVLWLLLEKDERASEWRARIEDAWSKCAHQM
;
A
#
# COMPACT_ATOMS: atom_id res chain seq x y z
N MET A 1 -53.44 3.31 43.02
CA MET A 1 -53.54 2.71 41.68
C MET A 1 -52.11 2.60 41.16
N MET A 2 -51.48 1.44 41.26
CA MET A 2 -50.23 1.15 40.60
C MET A 2 -50.50 1.12 39.10
N TRP A 3 -49.78 1.91 38.33
CA TRP A 3 -49.80 1.80 36.88
C TRP A 3 -49.24 0.42 36.52
N PRO A 4 -49.86 -0.35 35.62
CA PRO A 4 -49.29 -1.61 35.18
C PRO A 4 -47.92 -1.34 34.57
N GLU A 5 -46.92 -2.13 34.95
CA GLU A 5 -45.56 -2.04 34.40
C GLU A 5 -45.59 -2.05 32.86
N PRO A 6 -44.73 -1.30 32.18
CA PRO A 6 -44.74 -1.21 30.72
C PRO A 6 -44.75 -2.58 30.02
N GLY A 7 -44.13 -3.59 30.60
CA GLY A 7 -44.07 -4.97 30.10
C GLY A 7 -45.42 -5.65 29.88
N TYR A 8 -46.44 -5.40 30.73
CA TYR A 8 -47.74 -6.05 30.61
C TYR A 8 -48.52 -5.68 29.34
N LYS A 9 -48.30 -4.47 28.82
CA LYS A 9 -48.95 -4.00 27.60
C LYS A 9 -48.33 -4.63 26.34
N PHE A 10 -47.04 -4.96 26.39
CA PHE A 10 -46.34 -5.64 25.28
C PHE A 10 -46.61 -7.12 25.27
N LEU A 11 -46.76 -7.75 26.45
CA LEU A 11 -47.00 -9.17 26.61
C LEU A 11 -48.26 -9.61 25.84
N SER A 12 -49.38 -8.94 26.04
CA SER A 12 -50.65 -9.31 25.37
C SER A 12 -50.57 -9.16 23.84
N SER A 13 -49.92 -8.15 23.36
CA SER A 13 -49.72 -7.93 21.91
C SER A 13 -48.77 -8.95 21.30
N LEU A 14 -47.69 -9.29 22.00
CA LEU A 14 -46.71 -10.25 21.56
C LEU A 14 -47.25 -11.68 21.60
N ALA A 15 -47.98 -12.06 22.68
CA ALA A 15 -48.67 -13.35 22.80
C ALA A 15 -49.70 -13.55 21.68
N ALA A 16 -50.44 -12.49 21.30
CA ALA A 16 -51.38 -12.54 20.17
C ALA A 16 -50.65 -12.81 18.83
N VAL A 17 -49.47 -12.22 18.63
CA VAL A 17 -48.64 -12.52 17.45
C VAL A 17 -48.12 -13.96 17.50
N ALA A 18 -47.61 -14.41 18.63
CA ALA A 18 -47.10 -15.77 18.83
C ALA A 18 -48.19 -16.83 18.54
N HIS A 19 -49.37 -16.71 19.16
CA HIS A 19 -50.49 -17.62 18.93
C HIS A 19 -50.96 -17.66 17.47
N LYS A 20 -51.02 -16.50 16.81
CA LYS A 20 -51.42 -16.43 15.40
C LYS A 20 -50.50 -17.23 14.49
N HIS A 21 -49.23 -17.35 14.86
CA HIS A 21 -48.21 -18.04 14.08
C HIS A 21 -47.84 -19.43 14.65
N GLY A 22 -48.63 -19.92 15.58
CA GLY A 22 -48.51 -21.28 16.12
C GLY A 22 -47.37 -21.49 17.13
N ILE A 23 -46.82 -20.39 17.69
CA ILE A 23 -45.82 -20.45 18.75
C ILE A 23 -46.54 -20.67 20.08
N THR A 24 -46.20 -21.75 20.78
CA THR A 24 -46.81 -22.10 22.05
C THR A 24 -46.28 -21.18 23.16
N VAL A 25 -47.18 -20.45 23.78
CA VAL A 25 -46.92 -19.54 24.91
C VAL A 25 -47.99 -19.82 25.99
N GLU A 26 -47.58 -20.04 27.22
CA GLU A 26 -48.48 -20.21 28.34
C GLU A 26 -49.01 -18.86 28.88
N ASP A 27 -50.22 -18.81 29.38
CA ASP A 27 -50.84 -17.56 29.90
C ASP A 27 -50.07 -16.96 31.11
N SER A 28 -49.21 -17.73 31.75
CA SER A 28 -48.37 -17.30 32.88
C SER A 28 -46.97 -16.83 32.45
N ASP A 29 -46.62 -16.87 31.15
CA ASP A 29 -45.29 -16.53 30.69
C ASP A 29 -45.00 -15.02 30.84
N THR A 30 -43.76 -14.72 31.20
CA THR A 30 -43.27 -13.34 31.23
C THR A 30 -42.91 -12.87 29.82
N LEU A 31 -42.80 -11.55 29.61
CA LEU A 31 -42.38 -10.98 28.33
C LEU A 31 -41.05 -11.57 27.85
N GLU A 32 -40.10 -11.79 28.77
CA GLU A 32 -38.80 -12.40 28.47
C GLU A 32 -38.95 -13.84 27.93
N LEU A 33 -39.80 -14.67 28.57
CA LEU A 33 -40.01 -16.06 28.15
C LEU A 33 -40.68 -16.14 26.78
N VAL A 34 -41.64 -15.27 26.49
CA VAL A 34 -42.31 -15.20 25.19
C VAL A 34 -41.32 -14.80 24.11
N LEU A 35 -40.49 -13.79 24.35
CA LEU A 35 -39.44 -13.36 23.40
C LEU A 35 -38.40 -14.47 23.16
N ARG A 36 -38.03 -15.19 24.23
CA ARG A 36 -37.11 -16.34 24.15
C ARG A 36 -37.68 -17.45 23.27
N ALA A 37 -38.90 -17.85 23.50
CA ALA A 37 -39.58 -18.85 22.67
C ALA A 37 -39.69 -18.42 21.20
N MET A 38 -40.06 -17.16 20.95
CA MET A 38 -40.08 -16.62 19.58
C MET A 38 -38.70 -16.65 18.92
N GLY A 39 -37.67 -16.27 19.67
CA GLY A 39 -36.29 -16.30 19.16
C GLY A 39 -35.84 -17.71 18.76
N ASP A 40 -36.21 -18.72 19.54
CA ASP A 40 -35.84 -20.11 19.26
C ASP A 40 -36.59 -20.68 18.05
N GLU A 41 -37.86 -20.33 17.88
CA GLU A 41 -38.68 -20.75 16.74
C GLU A 41 -38.26 -20.05 15.41
N LEU A 42 -37.59 -18.91 15.46
CA LEU A 42 -37.08 -18.21 14.28
C LEU A 42 -35.95 -18.94 13.54
N ARG A 43 -35.53 -20.13 13.99
CA ARG A 43 -34.69 -21.04 13.18
C ARG A 43 -35.41 -21.44 11.87
N SER A 44 -36.77 -21.42 11.85
CA SER A 44 -37.56 -21.67 10.66
C SER A 44 -37.56 -20.48 9.68
N ALA A 45 -37.04 -20.67 8.47
CA ALA A 45 -37.06 -19.66 7.42
C ALA A 45 -38.48 -19.20 7.03
N ARG A 46 -39.46 -20.12 7.08
CA ARG A 46 -40.87 -19.79 6.82
C ARG A 46 -41.40 -18.82 7.88
N LEU A 47 -41.12 -19.10 9.14
CA LEU A 47 -41.62 -18.29 10.25
C LEU A 47 -40.98 -16.89 10.24
N ARG A 48 -39.71 -16.76 9.87
CA ARG A 48 -39.06 -15.47 9.66
C ARG A 48 -39.81 -14.58 8.66
N LYS A 49 -40.18 -15.14 7.50
CA LYS A 49 -40.93 -14.42 6.44
C LYS A 49 -42.34 -14.02 6.86
N GLU A 50 -42.99 -14.83 7.68
CA GLU A 50 -44.34 -14.55 8.15
C GLU A 50 -44.31 -13.48 9.27
N LEU A 51 -43.39 -13.60 10.22
CA LEU A 51 -43.31 -12.72 11.38
C LEU A 51 -42.81 -11.30 11.04
N VAL A 52 -41.92 -11.17 10.07
CA VAL A 52 -41.42 -9.84 9.68
C VAL A 52 -42.52 -8.96 9.10
N ARG A 53 -43.51 -9.54 8.42
CA ARG A 53 -44.69 -8.84 7.88
C ARG A 53 -45.82 -8.62 8.90
N SER A 54 -45.64 -9.11 10.10
CA SER A 54 -46.57 -8.90 11.21
C SER A 54 -46.25 -7.58 11.96
N PRO A 55 -47.03 -7.19 12.99
CA PRO A 55 -46.66 -6.03 13.84
C PRO A 55 -45.38 -6.22 14.66
N LEU A 56 -44.71 -7.39 14.60
CA LEU A 56 -43.53 -7.72 15.42
C LEU A 56 -42.39 -6.69 15.31
N PRO A 57 -41.96 -6.23 14.12
CA PRO A 57 -40.88 -5.25 14.01
C PRO A 57 -41.10 -3.96 14.82
N ALA A 58 -42.33 -3.40 14.74
CA ALA A 58 -42.70 -2.21 15.48
C ALA A 58 -42.80 -2.47 17.01
N LEU A 59 -43.23 -3.67 17.41
CA LEU A 59 -43.25 -4.07 18.82
C LEU A 59 -41.84 -4.25 19.38
N LEU A 60 -40.91 -4.82 18.60
CA LEU A 60 -39.50 -4.95 19.00
C LEU A 60 -38.87 -3.58 19.27
N LEU A 61 -39.09 -2.59 18.39
CA LEU A 61 -38.60 -1.23 18.61
C LEU A 61 -39.13 -0.64 19.92
N GLN A 62 -40.43 -0.80 20.20
CA GLN A 62 -41.03 -0.29 21.45
C GLN A 62 -40.48 -0.99 22.71
N ILE A 63 -40.25 -2.30 22.64
CA ILE A 63 -39.66 -3.09 23.73
C ILE A 63 -38.22 -2.59 23.98
N LEU A 64 -37.42 -2.44 22.93
CA LEU A 64 -36.04 -1.94 23.02
C LEU A 64 -35.93 -0.55 23.65
N GLN A 65 -36.96 0.28 23.51
CA GLN A 65 -36.99 1.63 24.06
C GLN A 65 -37.49 1.70 25.53
N LYS A 66 -38.28 0.73 26.00
CA LYS A 66 -39.05 0.88 27.23
C LYS A 66 -38.93 -0.26 28.25
N ALA A 67 -38.49 -1.46 27.84
CA ALA A 67 -38.41 -2.63 28.69
C ALA A 67 -37.11 -2.66 29.53
N ASN A 68 -37.03 -3.63 30.48
CA ASN A 68 -35.81 -3.87 31.24
C ASN A 68 -34.74 -4.56 30.39
N ILE A 69 -33.52 -4.66 30.92
CA ILE A 69 -32.34 -5.13 30.15
C ILE A 69 -32.49 -6.59 29.68
N SER A 70 -33.09 -7.50 30.49
CA SER A 70 -33.31 -8.89 30.09
C SER A 70 -34.30 -9.00 28.93
N GLU A 71 -35.43 -8.30 29.00
CA GLU A 71 -36.44 -8.26 27.95
C GLU A 71 -35.88 -7.63 26.66
N ARG A 72 -35.10 -6.56 26.80
CA ARG A 72 -34.43 -5.90 25.65
C ARG A 72 -33.40 -6.82 24.98
N THR A 73 -32.67 -7.62 25.78
CA THR A 73 -31.69 -8.59 25.27
C THR A 73 -32.37 -9.66 24.41
N GLU A 74 -33.49 -10.22 24.90
CA GLU A 74 -34.26 -11.21 24.14
C GLU A 74 -34.93 -10.58 22.89
N ALA A 75 -35.42 -9.35 22.99
CA ALA A 75 -35.97 -8.63 21.84
C ALA A 75 -34.91 -8.40 20.72
N LEU A 76 -33.66 -8.07 21.10
CA LEU A 76 -32.55 -7.98 20.15
C LEU A 76 -32.23 -9.34 19.53
N ARG A 77 -32.25 -10.43 20.33
CA ARG A 77 -32.06 -11.78 19.80
C ARG A 77 -33.12 -12.16 18.79
N VAL A 78 -34.40 -11.78 19.03
CA VAL A 78 -35.49 -11.96 18.07
C VAL A 78 -35.23 -11.14 16.80
N ALA A 79 -34.83 -9.87 16.90
CA ALA A 79 -34.51 -9.02 15.75
C ALA A 79 -33.33 -9.58 14.93
N ALA A 80 -32.27 -10.03 15.60
CA ALA A 80 -31.10 -10.66 14.96
C ALA A 80 -31.50 -11.94 14.20
N ASN A 81 -32.32 -12.81 14.83
CA ASN A 81 -32.73 -14.05 14.21
C ASN A 81 -33.70 -13.86 13.02
N LEU A 82 -34.51 -12.80 13.02
CA LEU A 82 -35.34 -12.41 11.86
C LEU A 82 -34.47 -12.12 10.62
N CYS A 83 -33.27 -11.60 10.82
CA CYS A 83 -32.37 -11.20 9.73
C CYS A 83 -31.55 -12.35 9.13
N ILE A 84 -31.50 -13.54 9.77
CA ILE A 84 -30.73 -14.68 9.26
C ILE A 84 -31.29 -15.09 7.88
N ASP A 85 -30.43 -15.05 6.85
CA ASP A 85 -30.77 -15.37 5.45
C ASP A 85 -32.06 -14.70 4.93
N ASN A 86 -32.36 -13.48 5.40
CA ASN A 86 -33.60 -12.78 5.05
C ASN A 86 -33.40 -11.28 4.83
N SER A 87 -33.10 -10.90 3.57
CA SER A 87 -32.90 -9.50 3.17
C SER A 87 -34.15 -8.63 3.36
N GLU A 88 -35.37 -9.21 3.22
CA GLU A 88 -36.62 -8.48 3.46
C GLU A 88 -36.74 -8.03 4.92
N SER A 89 -36.36 -8.91 5.86
CA SER A 89 -36.35 -8.55 7.29
C SER A 89 -35.41 -7.39 7.60
N ARG A 90 -34.23 -7.38 6.99
CA ARG A 90 -33.24 -6.32 7.18
C ARG A 90 -33.79 -4.95 6.73
N LEU A 91 -34.44 -4.91 5.57
CA LEU A 91 -35.04 -3.68 5.05
C LEU A 91 -36.25 -3.21 5.88
N ILE A 92 -37.14 -4.12 6.30
CA ILE A 92 -38.28 -3.76 7.15
C ILE A 92 -37.83 -3.25 8.53
N LEU A 93 -36.78 -3.87 9.11
CA LEU A 93 -36.23 -3.38 10.37
C LEU A 93 -35.55 -2.01 10.20
N LEU A 94 -34.95 -1.74 9.04
CA LEU A 94 -34.43 -0.41 8.69
C LEU A 94 -35.58 0.61 8.58
N GLU A 95 -36.68 0.25 7.88
CA GLU A 95 -37.84 1.13 7.70
C GLU A 95 -38.53 1.51 9.02
N VAL A 96 -38.53 0.62 10.01
CA VAL A 96 -39.07 0.95 11.35
C VAL A 96 -38.08 1.74 12.23
N ASP A 97 -36.94 2.13 11.70
CA ASP A 97 -35.90 2.96 12.36
C ASP A 97 -35.34 2.33 13.67
N ILE A 98 -35.12 0.99 13.65
CA ILE A 98 -34.62 0.26 14.81
C ILE A 98 -33.11 0.49 15.05
N ILE A 99 -32.34 0.79 13.99
CA ILE A 99 -30.86 0.85 14.02
C ILE A 99 -30.33 1.89 15.02
N PRO A 100 -30.81 3.14 15.08
CA PRO A 100 -30.34 4.10 16.07
C PRO A 100 -30.56 3.63 17.52
N THR A 101 -31.63 2.86 17.75
CA THR A 101 -31.91 2.32 19.09
C THR A 101 -30.93 1.19 19.44
N ILE A 102 -30.56 0.34 18.47
CA ILE A 102 -29.59 -0.74 18.67
C ILE A 102 -28.20 -0.16 18.93
N VAL A 103 -27.73 0.77 18.08
CA VAL A 103 -26.39 1.39 18.23
C VAL A 103 -26.28 2.14 19.55
N ARG A 104 -27.33 2.86 19.97
CA ARG A 104 -27.38 3.51 21.29
C ARG A 104 -27.23 2.48 22.43
N GLY A 105 -27.68 1.26 22.24
CA GLY A 105 -27.50 0.17 23.21
C GLY A 105 -26.04 -0.12 23.56
N LEU A 106 -25.08 0.14 22.64
CA LEU A 106 -23.65 0.01 22.95
C LEU A 106 -23.13 1.12 23.88
N THR A 107 -23.73 2.31 23.85
CA THR A 107 -23.28 3.46 24.63
C THR A 107 -23.99 3.60 25.97
N GLU A 108 -25.11 2.91 26.14
CA GLU A 108 -25.91 3.03 27.33
C GLU A 108 -25.14 2.54 28.58
N SER A 109 -24.92 3.46 29.50
CA SER A 109 -24.39 3.10 30.82
C SER A 109 -25.45 2.25 31.54
N LEU A 110 -25.21 0.94 31.57
CA LEU A 110 -26.02 0.07 32.39
C LEU A 110 -25.79 0.43 33.86
N SER A 111 -26.84 0.32 34.68
CA SER A 111 -26.76 0.63 36.11
C SER A 111 -25.60 -0.16 36.76
N GLU A 112 -24.88 0.46 37.69
CA GLU A 112 -23.83 -0.22 38.49
C GLU A 112 -24.36 -1.46 39.21
N SER A 113 -25.68 -1.53 39.41
CA SER A 113 -26.35 -2.69 39.98
C SER A 113 -26.57 -3.84 39.00
N THR A 114 -26.37 -3.64 37.70
CA THR A 114 -26.54 -4.69 36.69
C THR A 114 -25.35 -5.66 36.75
N PRO A 115 -25.58 -6.99 36.89
CA PRO A 115 -24.49 -7.97 36.89
C PRO A 115 -23.60 -7.87 35.65
N ILE A 116 -22.28 -7.99 35.82
CA ILE A 116 -21.28 -7.89 34.74
C ILE A 116 -21.63 -8.84 33.60
N LEU A 117 -21.95 -10.09 33.89
CA LEU A 117 -22.37 -11.09 32.89
C LEU A 117 -23.53 -10.57 32.01
N GLN A 118 -24.53 -9.93 32.63
CA GLN A 118 -25.68 -9.40 31.90
C GLN A 118 -25.29 -8.19 31.02
N GLN A 119 -24.37 -7.37 31.50
CA GLN A 119 -23.83 -6.25 30.69
C GLN A 119 -23.09 -6.75 29.45
N ILE A 120 -22.25 -7.78 29.61
CA ILE A 120 -21.50 -8.36 28.48
C ILE A 120 -22.46 -9.10 27.53
N ARG A 121 -23.44 -9.85 28.04
CA ARG A 121 -24.47 -10.49 27.19
C ARG A 121 -25.26 -9.46 26.38
N TRP A 122 -25.63 -8.33 26.99
CA TRP A 122 -26.27 -7.24 26.27
C TRP A 122 -25.39 -6.72 25.11
N THR A 123 -24.10 -6.48 25.38
CA THR A 123 -23.13 -6.04 24.35
C THR A 123 -23.00 -7.10 23.25
N LEU A 124 -22.82 -8.37 23.60
CA LEU A 124 -22.69 -9.48 22.65
C LEU A 124 -23.91 -9.56 21.71
N VAL A 125 -25.13 -9.56 22.28
CA VAL A 125 -26.37 -9.69 21.50
C VAL A 125 -26.59 -8.44 20.63
N THR A 126 -26.19 -7.27 21.12
CA THR A 126 -26.27 -6.01 20.35
C THR A 126 -25.34 -6.06 19.12
N ILE A 127 -24.11 -6.48 19.30
CA ILE A 127 -23.14 -6.65 18.19
C ILE A 127 -23.64 -7.74 17.22
N GLY A 128 -24.11 -8.88 17.74
CA GLY A 128 -24.65 -9.96 16.91
C GLY A 128 -25.87 -9.53 16.08
N ALA A 129 -26.73 -8.68 16.64
CA ALA A 129 -27.86 -8.12 15.89
C ALA A 129 -27.37 -7.25 14.72
N MET A 130 -26.38 -6.38 14.95
CA MET A 130 -25.80 -5.54 13.90
C MET A 130 -25.11 -6.37 12.81
N LEU A 131 -24.36 -7.42 13.19
CA LEU A 131 -23.75 -8.35 12.23
C LEU A 131 -24.79 -9.01 11.31
N ASN A 132 -25.87 -9.56 11.89
CA ASN A 132 -26.91 -10.22 11.11
C ASN A 132 -27.72 -9.24 10.24
N MET A 133 -27.89 -8.01 10.70
CA MET A 133 -28.64 -6.98 9.97
C MET A 133 -27.85 -6.40 8.78
N GLN A 134 -26.54 -6.24 8.90
CA GLN A 134 -25.72 -5.67 7.83
C GLN A 134 -25.36 -6.67 6.72
N MET A 135 -25.42 -7.98 6.99
CA MET A 135 -24.98 -9.04 6.09
C MET A 135 -25.63 -8.89 4.71
N GLU A 136 -24.84 -8.68 3.67
CA GLU A 136 -25.30 -8.46 2.27
C GLU A 136 -26.41 -7.38 2.13
N CYS A 137 -26.40 -6.35 2.99
CA CYS A 137 -27.41 -5.29 2.96
C CYS A 137 -26.78 -3.90 3.07
N VAL A 138 -26.38 -3.33 1.95
CA VAL A 138 -25.72 -2.01 1.84
C VAL A 138 -26.51 -0.89 2.54
N PRO A 139 -27.87 -0.77 2.39
CA PRO A 139 -28.62 0.28 3.08
C PRO A 139 -28.52 0.21 4.61
N VAL A 140 -28.47 -1.00 5.19
CA VAL A 140 -28.28 -1.19 6.63
C VAL A 140 -26.87 -0.83 7.06
N LYS A 141 -25.85 -1.19 6.27
CA LYS A 141 -24.47 -0.79 6.56
C LYS A 141 -24.34 0.74 6.62
N HIS A 142 -24.88 1.45 5.65
CA HIS A 142 -24.87 2.92 5.66
C HIS A 142 -25.58 3.49 6.90
N ALA A 143 -26.74 2.97 7.25
CA ALA A 143 -27.47 3.43 8.43
C ALA A 143 -26.69 3.15 9.74
N LEU A 144 -25.97 2.04 9.84
CA LEU A 144 -25.08 1.75 10.96
C LEU A 144 -23.91 2.75 11.03
N LEU A 145 -23.29 3.07 9.88
CA LEU A 145 -22.21 4.07 9.79
C LEU A 145 -22.70 5.45 10.22
N ASP A 146 -23.86 5.89 9.71
CA ASP A 146 -24.48 7.19 10.03
C ASP A 146 -24.82 7.31 11.52
N CYS A 147 -25.11 6.18 12.19
CA CYS A 147 -25.36 6.12 13.64
C CYS A 147 -24.06 6.09 14.48
N GLY A 148 -22.88 6.06 13.87
CA GLY A 148 -21.61 6.05 14.58
C GLY A 148 -21.25 4.69 15.19
N THR A 149 -21.59 3.59 14.54
CA THR A 149 -21.36 2.22 15.04
C THR A 149 -19.89 1.94 15.33
N ILE A 150 -18.95 2.43 14.49
CA ILE A 150 -17.52 2.16 14.66
C ILE A 150 -16.99 2.65 16.02
N PRO A 151 -17.07 3.95 16.38
CA PRO A 151 -16.55 4.43 17.66
C PRO A 151 -17.30 3.81 18.85
N GLN A 152 -18.59 3.50 18.69
CA GLN A 152 -19.34 2.86 19.76
C GLN A 152 -18.91 1.40 19.99
N THR A 153 -18.56 0.68 18.93
CA THR A 153 -18.01 -0.68 19.04
C THR A 153 -16.64 -0.65 19.71
N PHE A 154 -15.74 0.25 19.31
CA PHE A 154 -14.45 0.43 19.99
C PHE A 154 -14.64 0.72 21.49
N ASN A 155 -15.53 1.64 21.86
CA ASN A 155 -15.83 1.93 23.25
C ASN A 155 -16.40 0.71 24.01
N ALA A 156 -17.19 -0.14 23.37
CA ALA A 156 -17.70 -1.37 23.97
C ALA A 156 -16.56 -2.38 24.21
N LEU A 157 -15.67 -2.56 23.24
CA LEU A 157 -14.48 -3.41 23.37
C LEU A 157 -13.54 -2.90 24.47
N ALA A 158 -13.31 -1.59 24.55
CA ALA A 158 -12.50 -0.97 25.62
C ALA A 158 -13.06 -1.28 27.01
N ARG A 159 -14.39 -1.22 27.18
CA ARG A 159 -15.03 -1.57 28.46
C ARG A 159 -14.83 -3.03 28.82
N ILE A 160 -14.94 -3.95 27.84
CA ILE A 160 -14.71 -5.39 28.06
C ILE A 160 -13.25 -5.63 28.47
N LEU A 161 -12.29 -5.01 27.80
CA LEU A 161 -10.86 -5.12 28.12
C LEU A 161 -10.51 -4.62 29.53
N ALA A 162 -11.27 -3.66 30.06
CA ALA A 162 -11.04 -3.10 31.39
C ALA A 162 -11.59 -3.96 32.54
N LEU A 163 -12.33 -5.04 32.24
CA LEU A 163 -12.96 -5.89 33.24
C LEU A 163 -11.97 -6.94 33.79
N ASP A 164 -11.91 -7.08 35.12
CA ASP A 164 -11.21 -8.20 35.78
C ASP A 164 -12.17 -9.43 35.86
N LEU A 165 -12.08 -10.27 34.84
CA LEU A 165 -13.01 -11.40 34.66
C LEU A 165 -12.45 -12.66 35.31
N LYS A 166 -12.96 -12.99 36.50
CA LYS A 166 -12.57 -14.18 37.29
C LYS A 166 -13.48 -15.38 37.08
N ASP A 167 -14.73 -15.13 36.69
CA ASP A 167 -15.74 -16.16 36.49
C ASP A 167 -15.61 -16.73 35.06
N PRO A 168 -15.51 -18.09 34.91
CA PRO A 168 -15.30 -18.70 33.59
C PRO A 168 -16.43 -18.42 32.59
N GLU A 169 -17.71 -18.41 33.04
CA GLU A 169 -18.83 -18.11 32.15
C GLU A 169 -18.78 -16.67 31.65
N THR A 170 -18.52 -15.72 32.54
CA THR A 170 -18.37 -14.31 32.19
C THR A 170 -17.18 -14.10 31.24
N HIS A 171 -16.07 -14.82 31.45
CA HIS A 171 -14.92 -14.79 30.57
C HIS A 171 -15.26 -15.32 29.17
N ALA A 172 -15.92 -16.50 29.05
CA ALA A 172 -16.29 -17.06 27.75
C ALA A 172 -17.21 -16.13 26.95
N VAL A 173 -18.21 -15.52 27.58
CA VAL A 173 -19.10 -14.56 26.93
C VAL A 173 -18.36 -13.29 26.51
N SER A 174 -17.34 -12.85 27.27
CA SER A 174 -16.53 -11.68 26.92
C SER A 174 -15.65 -11.93 25.73
N VAL A 175 -15.05 -13.12 25.62
CA VAL A 175 -14.24 -13.56 24.46
C VAL A 175 -15.09 -13.55 23.19
N GLN A 176 -16.29 -14.11 23.26
CA GLN A 176 -17.24 -14.12 22.14
C GLN A 176 -17.67 -12.69 21.75
N ALA A 177 -17.91 -11.81 22.73
CA ALA A 177 -18.27 -10.42 22.46
C ALA A 177 -17.10 -9.64 21.81
N MET A 178 -15.86 -9.96 22.21
CA MET A 178 -14.64 -9.39 21.60
C MET A 178 -14.51 -9.85 20.15
N GLU A 179 -14.65 -11.15 19.88
CA GLU A 179 -14.60 -11.70 18.53
C GLU A 179 -15.64 -11.06 17.60
N TRP A 180 -16.91 -11.05 18.04
CA TRP A 180 -17.98 -10.48 17.22
C TRP A 180 -17.80 -8.96 17.02
N GLY A 181 -17.26 -8.25 18.02
CA GLY A 181 -16.95 -6.84 17.90
C GLY A 181 -15.85 -6.57 16.88
N MET A 182 -14.78 -7.35 16.91
CA MET A 182 -13.71 -7.25 15.92
C MET A 182 -14.18 -7.60 14.51
N ARG A 183 -15.02 -8.65 14.39
CA ARG A 183 -15.63 -9.02 13.11
C ARG A 183 -16.56 -7.93 12.57
N LEU A 184 -17.36 -7.30 13.43
CA LEU A 184 -18.23 -6.19 13.03
C LEU A 184 -17.41 -5.01 12.50
N LEU A 185 -16.30 -4.66 13.19
CA LEU A 185 -15.39 -3.61 12.76
C LEU A 185 -14.74 -3.96 11.43
N ASP A 186 -14.28 -5.19 11.26
CA ASP A 186 -13.69 -5.70 10.02
C ASP A 186 -14.68 -5.57 8.86
N ASP A 187 -15.88 -6.13 8.99
CA ASP A 187 -16.92 -6.11 7.96
C ASP A 187 -17.33 -4.67 7.53
N ILE A 188 -17.25 -3.69 8.45
CA ILE A 188 -17.62 -2.31 8.16
C ILE A 188 -16.44 -1.51 7.60
N LEU A 189 -15.25 -1.63 8.21
CA LEU A 189 -14.08 -0.84 7.85
C LEU A 189 -13.45 -1.27 6.52
N THR A 190 -13.57 -2.55 6.16
CA THR A 190 -12.99 -3.09 4.92
C THR A 190 -13.95 -3.05 3.72
N ASP A 191 -15.16 -2.51 3.90
CA ASP A 191 -16.13 -2.37 2.82
C ASP A 191 -15.76 -1.22 1.88
N GLU A 192 -15.44 -1.53 0.63
CA GLU A 192 -15.04 -0.53 -0.40
C GLU A 192 -16.17 0.48 -0.74
N GLU A 193 -17.43 0.13 -0.48
CA GLU A 193 -18.58 1.02 -0.67
C GLU A 193 -18.82 1.93 0.53
N ALA A 194 -18.20 1.66 1.68
CA ALA A 194 -18.27 2.50 2.85
C ALA A 194 -17.40 3.76 2.69
N HIS A 195 -17.87 4.88 3.20
CA HIS A 195 -17.05 6.10 3.27
C HIS A 195 -15.85 5.87 4.18
N ALA A 196 -14.67 6.38 3.77
CA ALA A 196 -13.45 6.27 4.57
C ALA A 196 -13.70 6.78 6.00
N TYR A 197 -13.46 5.93 6.99
CA TYR A 197 -13.58 6.29 8.39
C TYR A 197 -12.50 7.27 8.81
N THR A 198 -12.86 8.27 9.61
CA THR A 198 -11.90 9.20 10.20
C THR A 198 -11.46 8.67 11.56
N TRP A 199 -10.26 8.09 11.61
CA TRP A 199 -9.70 7.51 12.82
C TRP A 199 -9.34 8.55 13.87
N THR A 200 -9.58 8.21 15.13
CA THR A 200 -9.08 8.95 16.28
C THR A 200 -7.94 8.17 16.98
N PRO A 201 -7.03 8.85 17.71
CA PRO A 201 -6.02 8.15 18.51
C PRO A 201 -6.60 7.15 19.51
N HIS A 202 -7.82 7.42 20.02
CA HIS A 202 -8.51 6.51 20.93
C HIS A 202 -8.95 5.20 20.24
N ASP A 203 -9.49 5.27 19.03
CA ASP A 203 -9.90 4.07 18.28
C ASP A 203 -8.69 3.21 17.92
N ALA A 204 -7.60 3.86 17.49
CA ALA A 204 -6.33 3.19 17.23
C ALA A 204 -5.78 2.51 18.51
N GLU A 205 -5.80 3.21 19.65
CA GLU A 205 -5.38 2.65 20.94
C GLU A 205 -6.13 1.36 21.27
N ILE A 206 -7.46 1.35 21.12
CA ILE A 206 -8.28 0.18 21.46
C ILE A 206 -7.97 -0.98 20.53
N LEU A 207 -7.89 -0.75 19.20
CA LEU A 207 -7.51 -1.77 18.23
C LEU A 207 -6.20 -2.45 18.62
N PHE A 208 -5.17 -1.64 18.90
CA PHE A 208 -3.84 -2.16 19.23
C PHE A 208 -3.79 -2.81 20.62
N ARG A 209 -4.58 -2.36 21.59
CA ARG A 209 -4.73 -3.05 22.89
C ARG A 209 -5.38 -4.43 22.72
N VAL A 210 -6.41 -4.57 21.88
CA VAL A 210 -6.98 -5.88 21.54
C VAL A 210 -5.89 -6.76 20.96
N LEU A 211 -5.19 -6.32 19.93
CA LEU A 211 -4.13 -7.09 19.28
C LEU A 211 -3.00 -7.46 20.25
N GLN A 212 -2.60 -6.55 21.15
CA GLN A 212 -1.61 -6.80 22.18
C GLN A 212 -2.03 -7.92 23.11
N VAL A 213 -3.19 -7.79 23.74
CA VAL A 213 -3.71 -8.78 24.69
C VAL A 213 -3.80 -10.16 24.06
N TRP A 214 -4.33 -10.25 22.85
CA TRP A 214 -4.53 -11.54 22.19
C TRP A 214 -3.27 -12.12 21.54
N SER A 215 -2.26 -11.31 21.20
CA SER A 215 -0.95 -11.79 20.73
C SER A 215 -0.06 -12.28 21.87
N GLU A 216 -0.10 -11.63 23.05
CA GLU A 216 0.73 -11.94 24.21
C GLU A 216 0.18 -13.12 25.06
N LEU A 217 -1.10 -13.54 24.86
CA LEU A 217 -1.65 -14.67 25.58
C LEU A 217 -0.77 -15.92 25.37
N ASP A 218 -0.23 -16.43 26.47
CA ASP A 218 0.51 -17.70 26.46
C ASP A 218 -0.42 -18.79 25.89
N SER A 219 0.05 -19.49 24.85
CA SER A 219 -0.66 -20.62 24.25
C SER A 219 -1.00 -21.72 25.26
N ARG A 220 -0.30 -21.76 26.40
CA ARG A 220 -0.59 -22.65 27.52
C ARG A 220 -1.79 -22.23 28.35
N CYS A 221 -2.24 -20.97 28.26
CA CYS A 221 -3.41 -20.48 28.97
C CYS A 221 -4.72 -20.74 28.22
N LEU A 222 -4.65 -21.06 26.94
CA LEU A 222 -5.81 -21.40 26.10
C LEU A 222 -5.91 -22.93 26.01
N LEU A 223 -6.59 -23.48 26.98
CA LEU A 223 -6.59 -24.92 27.22
C LEU A 223 -7.65 -25.67 26.41
N ASP A 224 -8.48 -24.97 25.64
CA ASP A 224 -9.50 -25.59 24.81
C ASP A 224 -9.44 -25.11 23.35
N THR A 225 -9.96 -25.94 22.48
CA THR A 225 -10.02 -25.70 21.03
C THR A 225 -10.83 -24.45 20.70
N GLU A 226 -11.92 -24.22 21.42
CA GLU A 226 -12.84 -23.10 21.21
C GLU A 226 -12.17 -21.76 21.53
N GLY A 227 -11.44 -21.68 22.65
CA GLY A 227 -10.69 -20.47 22.99
C GLY A 227 -9.61 -20.12 21.98
N MET A 228 -8.97 -21.12 21.37
CA MET A 228 -7.98 -20.90 20.30
C MET A 228 -8.63 -20.43 19.01
N GLU A 229 -9.78 -20.96 18.62
CA GLU A 229 -10.53 -20.52 17.44
C GLU A 229 -10.96 -19.05 17.58
N HIS A 230 -11.47 -18.64 18.74
CA HIS A 230 -11.79 -17.24 19.02
C HIS A 230 -10.56 -16.32 18.91
N ARG A 231 -9.41 -16.76 19.45
CA ARG A 231 -8.14 -16.02 19.35
C ARG A 231 -7.74 -15.80 17.90
N ILE A 232 -7.76 -16.85 17.09
CA ILE A 232 -7.43 -16.78 15.66
C ILE A 232 -8.37 -15.78 14.98
N SER A 233 -9.68 -15.89 15.18
CA SER A 233 -10.68 -15.02 14.58
C SER A 233 -10.47 -13.54 14.95
N ILE A 234 -10.18 -13.23 16.22
CA ILE A 234 -9.91 -11.85 16.69
C ILE A 234 -8.68 -11.28 16.01
N ILE A 235 -7.59 -12.04 15.95
CA ILE A 235 -6.33 -11.57 15.34
C ILE A 235 -6.47 -11.43 13.82
N GLU A 236 -7.15 -12.37 13.15
CA GLU A 236 -7.38 -12.29 11.71
C GLU A 236 -8.21 -11.08 11.32
N SER A 237 -9.29 -10.78 12.04
CA SER A 237 -10.09 -9.55 11.85
C SER A 237 -9.21 -8.30 12.07
N GLY A 238 -8.39 -8.29 13.11
CA GLY A 238 -7.45 -7.20 13.34
C GLY A 238 -6.43 -7.04 12.22
N CYS A 239 -5.87 -8.13 11.69
CA CYS A 239 -4.95 -8.09 10.55
C CYS A 239 -5.63 -7.56 9.27
N SER A 240 -6.88 -7.97 9.03
CA SER A 240 -7.68 -7.49 7.90
C SER A 240 -7.92 -5.98 7.97
N ILE A 241 -8.31 -5.47 9.16
CA ILE A 241 -8.45 -4.03 9.41
C ILE A 241 -7.12 -3.30 9.15
N LEU A 242 -6.00 -3.79 9.69
CA LEU A 242 -4.69 -3.19 9.49
C LEU A 242 -4.30 -3.14 8.02
N ASP A 243 -4.43 -4.25 7.28
CA ASP A 243 -4.06 -4.32 5.86
C ASP A 243 -4.91 -3.37 5.00
N HIS A 244 -6.18 -3.16 5.36
CA HIS A 244 -7.07 -2.22 4.67
C HIS A 244 -6.76 -0.77 5.03
N GLU A 245 -6.69 -0.45 6.31
CA GLU A 245 -6.59 0.91 6.83
C GLU A 245 -5.20 1.52 6.71
N THR A 246 -4.15 0.74 6.41
CA THR A 246 -2.82 1.28 6.05
C THR A 246 -2.83 2.26 4.86
N LYS A 247 -3.89 2.28 4.06
CA LYS A 247 -4.12 3.22 2.96
C LYS A 247 -4.80 4.51 3.42
N ASN A 248 -5.33 4.53 4.63
CA ASN A 248 -6.07 5.65 5.20
C ASN A 248 -5.12 6.57 5.99
N SER A 249 -4.93 7.80 5.51
CA SER A 249 -4.05 8.80 6.13
C SER A 249 -4.45 9.10 7.57
N THR A 250 -5.75 9.14 7.90
CA THR A 250 -6.22 9.42 9.26
C THR A 250 -5.88 8.29 10.22
N PHE A 251 -5.91 7.02 9.76
CA PHE A 251 -5.43 5.87 10.52
C PHE A 251 -3.95 6.00 10.82
N CYS A 252 -3.14 6.23 9.79
CA CYS A 252 -1.69 6.34 9.93
C CYS A 252 -1.32 7.46 10.91
N THR A 253 -2.03 8.59 10.88
CA THR A 253 -1.80 9.71 11.80
C THR A 253 -2.24 9.38 13.21
N ALA A 254 -3.43 8.79 13.39
CA ALA A 254 -3.99 8.42 14.68
C ALA A 254 -3.09 7.42 15.45
N VAL A 255 -2.48 6.48 14.73
CA VAL A 255 -1.54 5.50 15.32
C VAL A 255 -0.31 6.19 15.92
N VAL A 256 0.26 7.16 15.22
CA VAL A 256 1.47 7.88 15.69
C VAL A 256 1.10 8.93 16.76
N ASP A 257 -0.13 9.47 16.72
CA ASP A 257 -0.64 10.45 17.68
C ASP A 257 -1.12 9.84 19.01
N CYS A 258 -1.14 8.52 19.13
CA CYS A 258 -1.56 7.85 20.36
C CYS A 258 -0.52 8.05 21.47
N GLU A 259 -0.93 8.74 22.55
CA GLU A 259 -0.06 9.04 23.70
C GLU A 259 -0.14 7.96 24.80
N ASN A 260 -1.27 7.25 24.91
CA ASN A 260 -1.52 6.30 26.01
C ASN A 260 -0.91 4.92 25.78
N LEU A 261 -0.64 4.55 24.53
CA LEU A 261 -0.04 3.27 24.14
C LEU A 261 1.10 3.53 23.16
N ASP A 262 2.29 3.02 23.46
CA ASP A 262 3.42 3.06 22.53
C ASP A 262 3.19 2.01 21.39
N ILE A 263 2.29 2.37 20.48
CA ILE A 263 1.91 1.50 19.35
C ILE A 263 3.11 1.21 18.45
N LEU A 264 4.01 2.17 18.26
CA LEU A 264 5.21 1.95 17.45
C LEU A 264 6.10 0.86 18.05
N ARG A 265 6.28 0.86 19.37
CA ARG A 265 7.04 -0.17 20.07
C ARG A 265 6.34 -1.54 19.97
N LEU A 266 5.02 -1.57 20.13
CA LEU A 266 4.23 -2.78 19.96
C LEU A 266 4.36 -3.35 18.54
N LEU A 267 4.23 -2.53 17.51
CA LEU A 267 4.39 -2.95 16.11
C LEU A 267 5.77 -3.53 15.84
N LEU A 268 6.84 -2.88 16.34
CA LEU A 268 8.20 -3.39 16.21
C LEU A 268 8.37 -4.73 16.96
N HIS A 269 7.76 -4.87 18.14
CA HIS A 269 7.74 -6.11 18.90
C HIS A 269 7.03 -7.25 18.14
N LEU A 270 5.85 -6.98 17.57
CA LEU A 270 5.11 -7.97 16.76
C LEU A 270 5.91 -8.44 15.53
N VAL A 271 6.71 -7.58 14.91
CA VAL A 271 7.62 -7.99 13.83
C VAL A 271 8.81 -8.79 14.37
N HIS A 272 9.26 -8.51 15.59
CA HIS A 272 10.45 -9.15 16.17
C HIS A 272 10.17 -10.54 16.73
N GLU A 273 9.11 -10.73 17.52
CA GLU A 273 8.94 -11.91 18.39
C GLU A 273 7.99 -13.00 17.86
N THR A 274 7.35 -12.81 16.70
CA THR A 274 6.46 -13.83 16.14
C THR A 274 7.21 -15.05 15.57
N VAL A 275 8.24 -15.49 16.29
CA VAL A 275 8.84 -16.80 16.06
C VAL A 275 8.15 -17.77 17.01
N VAL A 276 7.19 -18.53 16.50
CA VAL A 276 6.60 -19.65 17.25
C VAL A 276 7.73 -20.64 17.56
N PRO A 277 7.91 -21.04 18.82
CA PRO A 277 8.89 -22.07 19.15
C PRO A 277 8.61 -23.31 18.29
N HIS A 278 9.63 -23.81 17.58
CA HIS A 278 9.58 -25.12 16.96
C HIS A 278 9.38 -26.15 18.09
N GLN A 279 8.13 -26.52 18.38
CA GLN A 279 7.87 -27.79 19.00
C GLN A 279 7.98 -28.84 17.90
N ASP A 280 8.86 -29.81 18.09
CA ASP A 280 8.94 -30.98 17.20
C ASP A 280 7.54 -31.62 17.15
N SER A 281 6.86 -31.42 16.01
CA SER A 281 5.46 -31.82 15.80
C SER A 281 5.29 -33.34 15.64
N SER A 282 6.37 -34.11 15.77
CA SER A 282 6.35 -35.55 15.50
C SER A 282 5.55 -36.39 16.49
N ASP A 283 5.10 -35.87 17.64
CA ASP A 283 4.45 -36.61 18.71
C ASP A 283 3.06 -36.08 19.13
N LEU A 284 2.49 -35.11 18.36
CA LEU A 284 1.17 -34.53 18.68
C LEU A 284 0.03 -35.31 17.99
N PRO A 285 -1.15 -35.45 18.63
CA PRO A 285 -2.33 -36.00 17.97
C PRO A 285 -2.84 -35.09 16.84
N ASP A 286 -3.41 -35.66 15.79
CA ASP A 286 -3.82 -34.99 14.53
C ASP A 286 -4.61 -33.68 14.73
N ASN A 287 -5.43 -33.58 15.77
CA ASN A 287 -6.21 -32.39 16.08
C ASN A 287 -5.35 -31.24 16.63
N GLU A 288 -4.29 -31.53 17.37
CA GLU A 288 -3.38 -30.53 17.92
C GLU A 288 -2.39 -30.05 16.85
N GLU A 289 -2.01 -30.90 15.90
CA GLU A 289 -1.19 -30.53 14.75
C GLU A 289 -1.88 -29.50 13.85
N SER A 290 -3.21 -29.64 13.64
CA SER A 290 -4.03 -28.66 12.90
C SER A 290 -4.07 -27.30 13.59
N LEU A 291 -4.22 -27.25 14.91
CA LEU A 291 -4.27 -26.01 15.70
C LEU A 291 -2.91 -25.31 15.75
N VAL A 292 -1.82 -26.06 15.88
CA VAL A 292 -0.45 -25.52 15.82
C VAL A 292 -0.19 -24.90 14.46
N SER A 293 -0.58 -25.58 13.37
CA SER A 293 -0.45 -25.05 12.01
C SER A 293 -1.26 -23.76 11.83
N SER A 294 -2.49 -23.70 12.31
CA SER A 294 -3.35 -22.51 12.26
C SER A 294 -2.77 -21.34 13.07
N SER A 295 -2.18 -21.62 14.23
CA SER A 295 -1.50 -20.60 15.04
C SER A 295 -0.28 -20.02 14.33
N HIS A 296 0.53 -20.87 13.68
CA HIS A 296 1.68 -20.42 12.89
C HIS A 296 1.26 -19.50 11.74
N HIS A 297 0.17 -19.85 11.06
CA HIS A 297 -0.39 -19.06 9.98
C HIS A 297 -0.87 -17.69 10.48
N MET A 298 -1.64 -17.66 11.58
CA MET A 298 -2.12 -16.45 12.24
C MET A 298 -0.98 -15.51 12.63
N PHE A 299 0.06 -16.00 13.31
CA PHE A 299 1.22 -15.17 13.67
C PHE A 299 1.99 -14.67 12.45
N GLY A 300 2.04 -15.48 11.38
CA GLY A 300 2.59 -15.06 10.09
C GLY A 300 1.81 -13.87 9.49
N HIS A 301 0.48 -13.92 9.56
CA HIS A 301 -0.39 -12.83 9.11
C HIS A 301 -0.22 -11.58 9.97
N LEU A 302 -0.22 -11.72 11.30
CA LEU A 302 -0.04 -10.59 12.23
C LEU A 302 1.29 -9.87 11.98
N ARG A 303 2.37 -10.63 11.80
CA ARG A 303 3.67 -10.08 11.47
C ARG A 303 3.67 -9.33 10.14
N LYS A 304 3.01 -9.89 9.13
CA LYS A 304 2.86 -9.25 7.82
C LYS A 304 2.06 -7.94 7.94
N ALA A 305 0.93 -7.96 8.62
CA ALA A 305 0.09 -6.78 8.86
C ALA A 305 0.88 -5.70 9.64
N ALA A 306 1.61 -6.07 10.70
CA ALA A 306 2.47 -5.15 11.45
C ALA A 306 3.58 -4.55 10.56
N THR A 307 4.20 -5.36 9.69
CA THR A 307 5.19 -4.88 8.71
C THR A 307 4.59 -3.86 7.76
N HIS A 308 3.42 -4.16 7.17
CA HIS A 308 2.72 -3.25 6.27
C HIS A 308 2.36 -1.94 6.99
N THR A 309 1.89 -2.03 8.23
CA THR A 309 1.55 -0.86 9.04
C THR A 309 2.78 0.01 9.28
N ILE A 310 3.91 -0.53 9.74
CA ILE A 310 5.17 0.23 9.93
C ILE A 310 5.59 0.95 8.66
N VAL A 311 5.55 0.25 7.52
CA VAL A 311 5.94 0.81 6.22
C VAL A 311 4.98 1.92 5.78
N ALA A 312 3.67 1.76 6.04
CA ALA A 312 2.66 2.77 5.75
C ALA A 312 2.81 4.02 6.63
N LEU A 313 3.01 3.82 7.95
CA LEU A 313 3.26 4.93 8.88
C LEU A 313 4.48 5.77 8.47
N ALA A 314 5.58 5.11 8.06
CA ALA A 314 6.76 5.77 7.52
C ALA A 314 6.51 6.42 6.14
N GLY A 315 5.48 5.98 5.45
CA GLY A 315 5.02 6.50 4.16
C GLY A 315 4.09 7.70 4.24
N GLU A 316 3.49 7.99 5.39
CA GLU A 316 2.56 9.10 5.59
C GLU A 316 3.31 10.41 5.89
N ASP A 317 3.09 11.42 5.05
CA ASP A 317 3.83 12.68 5.14
C ASP A 317 3.64 13.40 6.49
N ALA A 318 2.46 13.31 7.09
CA ALA A 318 2.15 13.90 8.40
C ALA A 318 2.97 13.27 9.54
N ASN A 319 3.41 12.02 9.39
CA ASN A 319 4.14 11.27 10.40
C ASN A 319 5.66 11.48 10.34
N ILE A 320 6.18 11.97 9.21
CA ILE A 320 7.62 12.00 8.95
C ILE A 320 8.37 12.79 10.04
N ASP A 321 7.84 13.94 10.48
CA ASP A 321 8.47 14.76 11.49
C ASP A 321 8.57 14.10 12.87
N ARG A 322 7.62 13.21 13.19
CA ARG A 322 7.61 12.46 14.46
C ARG A 322 8.49 11.21 14.39
N LEU A 323 8.42 10.46 13.29
CA LEU A 323 9.17 9.21 13.12
C LEU A 323 10.66 9.45 12.83
N CYS A 324 10.98 10.55 12.14
CA CYS A 324 12.33 10.91 11.73
C CYS A 324 12.56 12.41 11.96
N PRO A 325 12.61 12.86 13.24
CA PRO A 325 12.74 14.26 13.58
C PRO A 325 14.11 14.82 13.21
N ILE A 326 14.10 16.06 12.71
CA ILE A 326 15.32 16.81 12.37
C ILE A 326 15.38 18.08 13.23
N SER A 327 16.54 18.32 13.85
CA SER A 327 16.88 19.58 14.53
C SER A 327 18.19 20.10 13.95
N ASP A 328 18.24 21.40 13.61
CA ASP A 328 19.41 22.06 13.04
C ASP A 328 19.98 21.35 11.79
N GLY A 329 19.10 20.75 10.97
CA GLY A 329 19.47 20.05 9.75
C GLY A 329 20.05 18.65 9.97
N ARG A 330 20.01 18.11 11.20
CA ARG A 330 20.51 16.77 11.56
C ARG A 330 19.42 15.92 12.20
N LEU A 331 19.54 14.61 12.06
CA LEU A 331 18.67 13.66 12.74
C LEU A 331 18.79 13.81 14.26
N THR A 332 17.64 13.82 14.92
CA THR A 332 17.57 13.89 16.39
C THR A 332 17.81 12.51 17.00
N HIS A 333 18.76 12.42 17.92
CA HIS A 333 19.08 11.20 18.66
C HIS A 333 18.92 11.44 20.19
N PRO A 334 18.53 10.41 20.99
CA PRO A 334 18.17 9.05 20.57
C PRO A 334 16.79 8.99 19.92
N ASN A 335 16.61 8.10 18.92
CA ASN A 335 15.34 7.79 18.31
C ASN A 335 15.18 6.26 18.22
N PHE A 336 14.39 5.71 19.13
CA PHE A 336 14.19 4.27 19.26
C PHE A 336 13.71 3.62 17.96
N PHE A 337 12.79 4.27 17.23
CA PHE A 337 12.24 3.74 15.97
C PHE A 337 13.36 3.59 14.93
N LEU A 338 14.12 4.64 14.68
CA LEU A 338 15.24 4.61 13.72
C LEU A 338 16.34 3.64 14.15
N GLU A 339 16.70 3.62 15.44
CA GLU A 339 17.73 2.72 15.98
C GLU A 339 17.35 1.25 15.77
N THR A 340 16.06 0.91 15.95
CA THR A 340 15.57 -0.45 15.68
C THR A 340 15.64 -0.79 14.20
N LEU A 341 15.22 0.13 13.31
CA LEU A 341 15.31 -0.09 11.87
C LEU A 341 16.77 -0.25 11.39
N TYR A 342 17.70 0.53 11.95
CA TYR A 342 19.14 0.36 11.66
C TYR A 342 19.66 -0.99 12.14
N ALA A 343 19.30 -1.40 13.36
CA ALA A 343 19.70 -2.71 13.90
C ALA A 343 19.21 -3.86 13.01
N TRP A 344 17.95 -3.82 12.56
CA TRP A 344 17.40 -4.83 11.66
C TRP A 344 18.04 -4.82 10.27
N THR A 345 18.40 -3.64 9.75
CA THR A 345 19.10 -3.54 8.47
C THR A 345 20.53 -4.08 8.56
N SER A 346 21.20 -3.91 9.71
CA SER A 346 22.58 -4.36 9.93
C SER A 346 22.72 -5.87 10.23
N ASP A 347 21.65 -6.53 10.67
CA ASP A 347 21.62 -7.94 10.96
C ASP A 347 21.42 -8.77 9.67
N VAL A 348 22.53 -8.95 8.93
CA VAL A 348 22.51 -9.66 7.63
C VAL A 348 22.35 -11.18 7.73
N HIS A 349 22.53 -11.75 8.92
CA HIS A 349 22.36 -13.19 9.17
C HIS A 349 21.04 -13.49 9.88
N GLY A 350 20.29 -12.44 10.23
CA GLY A 350 19.00 -12.54 10.89
C GLY A 350 17.84 -12.83 9.92
N ASP A 351 16.66 -12.57 10.42
CA ASP A 351 15.43 -12.76 9.64
C ASP A 351 15.26 -11.67 8.55
N SER A 352 15.30 -12.08 7.28
CA SER A 352 15.15 -11.18 6.13
C SER A 352 13.86 -10.36 6.16
N LYS A 353 12.77 -10.85 6.80
CA LYS A 353 11.50 -10.12 6.93
C LYS A 353 11.64 -8.84 7.77
N LYS A 354 12.49 -8.86 8.83
CA LYS A 354 12.83 -7.66 9.61
C LYS A 354 13.58 -6.66 8.75
N ALA A 355 14.58 -7.15 7.99
CA ALA A 355 15.35 -6.32 7.09
C ALA A 355 14.46 -5.69 5.99
N VAL A 356 13.51 -6.44 5.41
CA VAL A 356 12.52 -5.92 4.45
C VAL A 356 11.71 -4.79 5.06
N CYS A 357 11.15 -4.99 6.28
CA CYS A 357 10.40 -3.97 7.00
C CYS A 357 11.24 -2.70 7.20
N ALA A 358 12.46 -2.86 7.74
CA ALA A 358 13.35 -1.75 8.05
C ALA A 358 13.75 -0.96 6.80
N VAL A 359 14.18 -1.65 5.75
CA VAL A 359 14.66 -1.00 4.51
C VAL A 359 13.51 -0.26 3.80
N LEU A 360 12.30 -0.83 3.75
CA LEU A 360 11.14 -0.15 3.18
C LEU A 360 10.73 1.09 3.99
N ALA A 361 10.71 0.98 5.32
CA ALA A 361 10.39 2.10 6.20
C ALA A 361 11.43 3.23 6.08
N LEU A 362 12.73 2.91 6.12
CA LEU A 362 13.81 3.87 5.92
C LEU A 362 13.74 4.53 4.52
N GLY A 363 13.43 3.73 3.49
CA GLY A 363 13.22 4.24 2.13
C GLY A 363 12.04 5.21 2.04
N ASN A 364 10.97 4.97 2.76
CA ASN A 364 9.82 5.87 2.81
C ASN A 364 10.12 7.17 3.58
N LEU A 365 10.84 7.09 4.69
CA LEU A 365 11.31 8.26 5.44
C LEU A 365 12.29 9.12 4.63
N ALA A 366 13.00 8.53 3.67
CA ALA A 366 13.96 9.22 2.81
C ALA A 366 13.31 10.09 1.71
N ARG A 367 11.98 10.26 1.66
CA ARG A 367 11.31 11.09 0.64
C ARG A 367 11.56 12.59 0.77
N GLY A 368 11.84 13.09 1.97
CA GLY A 368 12.22 14.48 2.20
C GLY A 368 13.71 14.74 1.90
N HIS A 369 14.04 15.85 1.24
CA HIS A 369 15.43 16.15 0.81
C HIS A 369 16.45 16.05 1.95
N THR A 370 16.26 16.81 3.04
CA THR A 370 17.20 16.85 4.17
C THR A 370 17.29 15.49 4.86
N ARG A 371 16.14 14.81 5.08
CA ARG A 371 16.12 13.48 5.71
C ARG A 371 16.83 12.45 4.88
N SER A 372 16.61 12.46 3.57
CA SER A 372 17.28 11.54 2.65
C SER A 372 18.81 11.70 2.73
N VAL A 373 19.30 12.93 2.79
CA VAL A 373 20.74 13.21 2.92
C VAL A 373 21.28 12.73 4.27
N GLU A 374 20.60 13.06 5.36
CA GLU A 374 21.01 12.66 6.71
C GLU A 374 20.95 11.14 6.92
N LEU A 375 19.91 10.46 6.42
CA LEU A 375 19.80 8.99 6.47
C LEU A 375 20.90 8.33 5.63
N ALA A 376 21.17 8.81 4.41
CA ALA A 376 22.23 8.28 3.56
C ALA A 376 23.63 8.50 4.14
N SER A 377 23.81 9.53 4.97
CA SER A 377 25.08 9.83 5.64
C SER A 377 25.32 8.98 6.90
N GLN A 378 24.31 8.22 7.36
CA GLN A 378 24.48 7.35 8.52
C GLN A 378 25.55 6.29 8.26
N PRO A 379 26.45 6.06 9.23
CA PRO A 379 27.54 5.12 9.05
C PRO A 379 27.04 3.74 8.61
N HIS A 380 27.58 3.26 7.50
CA HIS A 380 27.35 1.92 6.98
C HIS A 380 25.92 1.57 6.53
N LEU A 381 24.92 2.48 6.58
CA LEU A 381 23.55 2.14 6.17
C LEU A 381 23.48 1.58 4.75
N LEU A 382 24.04 2.28 3.77
CA LEU A 382 24.05 1.82 2.37
C LEU A 382 24.84 0.51 2.21
N TYR A 383 25.94 0.35 2.95
CA TYR A 383 26.71 -0.89 2.98
C TYR A 383 25.85 -2.06 3.49
N HIS A 384 25.15 -1.89 4.62
CA HIS A 384 24.29 -2.93 5.16
C HIS A 384 23.13 -3.29 4.22
N MET A 385 22.53 -2.30 3.56
CA MET A 385 21.50 -2.56 2.54
C MET A 385 22.03 -3.43 1.38
N ILE A 386 23.26 -3.17 0.92
CA ILE A 386 23.90 -3.98 -0.12
C ILE A 386 24.20 -5.38 0.41
N GLN A 387 24.69 -5.51 1.65
CA GLN A 387 24.95 -6.80 2.27
C GLN A 387 23.67 -7.64 2.38
N GLN A 388 22.54 -7.04 2.69
CA GLN A 388 21.24 -7.74 2.69
C GLN A 388 20.93 -8.36 1.30
N MET A 389 21.18 -7.64 0.20
CA MET A 389 21.00 -8.19 -1.15
C MET A 389 21.99 -9.34 -1.45
N ILE A 390 23.23 -9.21 -1.00
CA ILE A 390 24.28 -10.21 -1.25
C ILE A 390 24.03 -11.50 -0.47
N HIS A 391 23.59 -11.39 0.79
CA HIS A 391 23.32 -12.56 1.63
C HIS A 391 21.99 -13.24 1.34
N HIS A 392 21.02 -12.49 0.78
CA HIS A 392 19.68 -13.00 0.44
C HIS A 392 19.35 -12.81 -1.05
N PRO A 393 20.18 -13.31 -1.99
CA PRO A 393 20.03 -13.03 -3.43
C PRO A 393 18.76 -13.61 -4.04
N ASN A 394 18.17 -14.63 -3.41
CA ASN A 394 16.95 -15.30 -3.85
C ASN A 394 15.70 -14.76 -3.14
N ASP A 395 15.84 -13.96 -2.09
CA ASP A 395 14.72 -13.29 -1.43
C ASP A 395 14.37 -12.00 -2.18
N MET A 396 13.38 -12.11 -3.08
CA MET A 396 12.98 -10.98 -3.93
C MET A 396 12.35 -9.84 -3.16
N HIS A 397 11.85 -10.07 -1.94
CA HIS A 397 11.29 -9.00 -1.11
C HIS A 397 12.39 -8.07 -0.61
N ILE A 398 13.53 -8.63 -0.15
CA ILE A 398 14.66 -7.80 0.28
C ILE A 398 15.32 -7.09 -0.90
N VAL A 399 15.50 -7.77 -2.04
CA VAL A 399 16.03 -7.15 -3.26
C VAL A 399 15.16 -5.97 -3.69
N TYR A 400 13.84 -6.17 -3.75
CA TYR A 400 12.88 -5.12 -4.07
C TYR A 400 12.93 -3.96 -3.06
N ALA A 401 12.98 -4.27 -1.76
CA ALA A 401 13.04 -3.26 -0.69
C ALA A 401 14.28 -2.37 -0.84
N VAL A 402 15.46 -2.98 -1.04
CA VAL A 402 16.72 -2.24 -1.20
C VAL A 402 16.70 -1.37 -2.45
N ILE A 403 16.26 -1.89 -3.59
CA ILE A 403 16.17 -1.13 -4.84
C ILE A 403 15.19 0.05 -4.71
N ARG A 404 14.05 -0.16 -4.08
CA ARG A 404 13.05 0.91 -3.84
C ARG A 404 13.60 2.00 -2.93
N ALA A 405 14.21 1.62 -1.81
CA ALA A 405 14.85 2.57 -0.89
C ALA A 405 15.98 3.34 -1.58
N ALA A 406 16.87 2.65 -2.31
CA ALA A 406 17.93 3.30 -3.09
C ALA A 406 17.37 4.30 -4.11
N GLY A 407 16.24 3.98 -4.75
CA GLY A 407 15.53 4.88 -5.66
C GLY A 407 15.10 6.19 -4.99
N ASN A 408 14.62 6.13 -3.74
CA ASN A 408 14.27 7.31 -2.97
C ASN A 408 15.53 8.08 -2.48
N PHE A 409 16.55 7.37 -2.01
CA PHE A 409 17.84 7.98 -1.67
C PHE A 409 18.52 8.67 -2.85
N ALA A 410 18.24 8.25 -4.08
CA ALA A 410 18.81 8.83 -5.30
C ALA A 410 18.15 10.17 -5.73
N ILE A 411 17.07 10.61 -5.09
CA ILE A 411 16.39 11.86 -5.44
C ILE A 411 17.26 13.09 -5.16
N PRO A 412 17.88 13.27 -3.95
CA PRO A 412 18.77 14.40 -3.69
C PRO A 412 20.12 14.27 -4.44
N ASP A 413 20.59 15.37 -5.00
CA ASP A 413 21.86 15.41 -5.74
C ASP A 413 23.08 15.06 -4.87
N GLN A 414 23.02 15.38 -3.58
CA GLN A 414 24.10 15.12 -2.62
C GLN A 414 24.37 13.62 -2.46
N ASN A 415 23.34 12.78 -2.57
CA ASN A 415 23.46 11.34 -2.37
C ASN A 415 23.94 10.57 -3.61
N LYS A 416 23.83 11.18 -4.80
CA LYS A 416 24.07 10.46 -6.06
C LYS A 416 25.49 9.91 -6.17
N SER A 417 26.49 10.72 -5.83
CA SER A 417 27.89 10.29 -5.86
C SER A 417 28.15 9.12 -4.91
N ILE A 418 27.56 9.17 -3.68
CA ILE A 418 27.72 8.12 -2.68
C ILE A 418 27.07 6.83 -3.17
N LEU A 419 25.86 6.90 -3.73
CA LEU A 419 25.15 5.73 -4.26
C LEU A 419 25.88 5.08 -5.42
N VAL A 420 26.43 5.87 -6.35
CA VAL A 420 27.18 5.32 -7.48
C VAL A 420 28.51 4.73 -7.05
N SER A 421 29.19 5.31 -6.05
CA SER A 421 30.43 4.75 -5.51
C SER A 421 30.22 3.49 -4.64
N SER A 422 29.02 3.26 -4.11
CA SER A 422 28.69 2.18 -3.14
C SER A 422 28.40 0.81 -3.76
N ASP A 423 28.63 0.58 -5.04
CA ASP A 423 28.32 -0.67 -5.75
C ASP A 423 26.84 -1.08 -5.80
N ILE A 424 25.91 -0.35 -5.17
CA ILE A 424 24.49 -0.68 -5.17
C ILE A 424 23.92 -0.75 -6.59
N VAL A 425 24.40 0.10 -7.50
CA VAL A 425 23.98 0.10 -8.90
C VAL A 425 24.45 -1.16 -9.61
N THR A 426 25.68 -1.61 -9.36
CA THR A 426 26.24 -2.82 -9.96
C THR A 426 25.45 -4.05 -9.54
N HIS A 427 25.17 -4.18 -8.23
CA HIS A 427 24.36 -5.29 -7.72
C HIS A 427 22.91 -5.22 -8.20
N ALA A 428 22.31 -4.03 -8.25
CA ALA A 428 20.96 -3.86 -8.78
C ALA A 428 20.88 -4.24 -10.27
N CYS A 429 21.80 -3.78 -11.11
CA CYS A 429 21.80 -4.08 -12.55
C CYS A 429 21.98 -5.57 -12.86
N ALA A 430 22.58 -6.37 -11.95
CA ALA A 430 22.65 -7.82 -12.12
C ALA A 430 21.26 -8.47 -12.19
N TYR A 431 20.22 -7.87 -11.57
CA TYR A 431 18.84 -8.35 -11.65
C TYR A 431 18.11 -7.94 -12.94
N LEU A 432 18.79 -7.25 -13.87
CA LEU A 432 18.29 -7.06 -15.24
C LEU A 432 18.64 -8.22 -16.17
N ALA A 433 19.40 -9.22 -15.71
CA ALA A 433 19.76 -10.41 -16.47
C ALA A 433 18.56 -11.30 -16.82
N PRO A 434 18.62 -12.15 -17.88
CA PRO A 434 17.51 -12.95 -18.36
C PRO A 434 16.88 -13.87 -17.30
N GLU A 435 17.67 -14.36 -16.35
CA GLU A 435 17.23 -15.23 -15.27
C GLU A 435 16.18 -14.57 -14.36
N HIS A 436 16.05 -13.26 -14.46
CA HIS A 436 15.19 -12.42 -13.62
C HIS A 436 14.02 -11.78 -14.38
N ASP A 437 13.79 -12.12 -15.65
CA ASP A 437 12.75 -11.50 -16.49
C ASP A 437 11.31 -11.66 -15.96
N VAL A 438 11.04 -12.69 -15.14
CA VAL A 438 9.73 -12.89 -14.48
C VAL A 438 9.46 -11.85 -13.36
N LYS A 439 10.45 -11.04 -12.99
CA LYS A 439 10.41 -10.16 -11.81
C LYS A 439 10.23 -8.68 -12.19
N SER A 440 9.21 -8.38 -12.99
CA SER A 440 8.91 -7.04 -13.51
C SER A 440 8.95 -5.89 -12.46
N PRO A 441 8.48 -6.05 -11.20
CA PRO A 441 8.58 -4.97 -10.19
C PRO A 441 10.02 -4.59 -9.84
N ILE A 442 10.95 -5.56 -9.82
CA ILE A 442 12.37 -5.33 -9.54
C ILE A 442 13.01 -4.57 -10.71
N GLN A 443 12.80 -5.03 -11.95
CA GLN A 443 13.30 -4.34 -13.15
C GLN A 443 12.79 -2.90 -13.21
N SER A 444 11.48 -2.71 -12.98
CA SER A 444 10.87 -1.37 -12.90
C SER A 444 11.52 -0.49 -11.81
N GLY A 445 11.81 -1.05 -10.64
CA GLY A 445 12.51 -0.36 -9.55
C GLY A 445 13.92 0.07 -9.93
N ILE A 446 14.68 -0.79 -10.62
CA ILE A 446 16.04 -0.49 -11.10
C ILE A 446 15.99 0.66 -12.11
N LEU A 447 15.06 0.63 -13.06
CA LEU A 447 14.91 1.71 -14.04
C LEU A 447 14.56 3.05 -13.35
N VAL A 448 13.76 3.04 -12.27
CA VAL A 448 13.49 4.23 -11.46
C VAL A 448 14.73 4.71 -10.73
N LEU A 449 15.52 3.82 -10.12
CA LEU A 449 16.80 4.15 -9.48
C LEU A 449 17.75 4.82 -10.47
N LEU A 450 17.98 4.22 -11.61
CA LEU A 450 18.87 4.78 -12.65
C LEU A 450 18.38 6.14 -13.15
N LYS A 451 17.07 6.28 -13.42
CA LYS A 451 16.47 7.55 -13.79
C LYS A 451 16.72 8.64 -12.73
N ASN A 452 16.50 8.33 -11.44
CA ASN A 452 16.67 9.29 -10.36
C ASN A 452 18.15 9.70 -10.21
N LEU A 453 19.08 8.76 -10.35
CA LEU A 453 20.51 9.06 -10.33
C LEU A 453 20.94 10.05 -11.43
N ILE A 454 20.33 9.96 -12.61
CA ILE A 454 20.75 10.75 -13.78
C ILE A 454 19.91 12.04 -13.91
N SER A 455 18.71 12.12 -13.30
CA SER A 455 17.67 13.11 -13.62
C SER A 455 18.00 14.57 -13.32
N SER A 456 18.97 14.86 -12.47
CA SER A 456 19.40 16.24 -12.23
C SER A 456 20.83 16.44 -12.71
N SER A 457 20.92 17.20 -13.76
CA SER A 457 22.11 17.41 -14.58
C SER A 457 23.23 18.27 -13.97
N SER A 458 23.26 18.44 -12.63
CA SER A 458 24.30 19.29 -12.02
C SER A 458 25.68 18.64 -11.94
N LYS A 459 25.77 17.30 -12.12
CA LYS A 459 27.07 16.59 -12.07
C LYS A 459 27.19 15.55 -13.19
N PRO A 460 27.75 15.90 -14.36
CA PRO A 460 28.05 14.94 -15.42
C PRO A 460 28.87 13.73 -14.94
N ILE A 461 29.64 13.90 -13.87
CA ILE A 461 30.47 12.85 -13.24
C ILE A 461 29.65 11.60 -12.93
N VAL A 462 28.43 11.75 -12.43
CA VAL A 462 27.54 10.61 -12.13
C VAL A 462 27.23 9.80 -13.40
N ALA A 463 26.92 10.47 -14.51
CA ALA A 463 26.67 9.78 -15.77
C ALA A 463 27.92 9.08 -16.31
N LEU A 464 29.10 9.72 -16.20
CA LEU A 464 30.38 9.13 -16.63
C LEU A 464 30.76 7.91 -15.78
N GLU A 465 30.48 7.93 -14.48
CA GLU A 465 30.68 6.76 -13.58
C GLU A 465 29.72 5.61 -13.93
N LEU A 466 28.43 5.89 -14.16
CA LEU A 466 27.44 4.89 -14.57
C LEU A 466 27.78 4.25 -15.92
N LEU A 467 28.42 5.02 -16.82
CA LEU A 467 28.91 4.53 -18.10
C LEU A 467 30.25 3.79 -17.98
N GLY A 468 30.86 3.72 -16.78
CA GLY A 468 32.19 3.12 -16.58
C GLY A 468 33.30 3.86 -17.32
N CYS A 469 33.21 5.18 -17.38
CA CYS A 469 34.18 6.00 -18.12
C CYS A 469 35.23 6.71 -17.25
N LEU A 470 35.02 6.72 -15.92
CA LEU A 470 35.92 7.41 -14.97
C LEU A 470 36.83 6.47 -14.18
N SER A 471 36.41 5.22 -13.95
CA SER A 471 37.16 4.22 -13.21
C SER A 471 37.33 2.95 -14.03
N ASP A 472 38.42 2.21 -13.81
CA ASP A 472 38.64 0.88 -14.41
C ASP A 472 37.66 -0.19 -13.90
N THR A 473 36.62 0.23 -13.16
CA THR A 473 35.61 -0.69 -12.64
C THR A 473 34.63 -1.10 -13.74
N SER A 474 34.17 -2.33 -13.69
CA SER A 474 33.21 -2.96 -14.63
C SER A 474 31.78 -2.35 -14.60
N LYS A 475 31.64 -1.14 -14.08
CA LYS A 475 30.35 -0.45 -13.99
C LYS A 475 29.96 0.06 -15.37
N ASN A 476 29.10 -0.65 -16.07
CA ASN A 476 28.54 -0.22 -17.35
C ASN A 476 27.05 -0.55 -17.36
N VAL A 477 26.19 0.46 -17.16
CA VAL A 477 24.74 0.28 -17.13
C VAL A 477 24.12 0.11 -18.53
N LEU A 478 24.87 0.41 -19.61
CA LEU A 478 24.34 0.32 -20.98
C LEU A 478 24.08 -1.12 -21.39
N GLU A 479 25.03 -2.02 -21.14
CA GLU A 479 24.92 -3.42 -21.54
C GLU A 479 23.67 -4.12 -20.96
N PRO A 480 23.41 -4.12 -19.64
CA PRO A 480 22.18 -4.71 -19.11
C PRO A 480 20.90 -3.99 -19.56
N LEU A 481 20.96 -2.69 -19.87
CA LEU A 481 19.81 -1.96 -20.42
C LEU A 481 19.54 -2.33 -21.88
N GLU A 482 20.59 -2.48 -22.70
CA GLU A 482 20.47 -2.93 -24.09
C GLU A 482 19.93 -4.36 -24.16
N ASP A 483 20.46 -5.25 -23.32
CA ASP A 483 20.00 -6.62 -23.24
C ASP A 483 18.51 -6.71 -22.84
N LEU A 484 18.09 -5.95 -21.82
CA LEU A 484 16.69 -5.88 -21.42
C LEU A 484 15.81 -5.28 -22.53
N TRP A 485 16.28 -4.23 -23.21
CA TRP A 485 15.58 -3.61 -24.34
C TRP A 485 15.25 -4.63 -25.43
N HIS A 486 16.20 -5.48 -25.78
CA HIS A 486 16.04 -6.47 -26.86
C HIS A 486 15.17 -7.67 -26.46
N ARG A 487 15.03 -7.94 -25.18
CA ARG A 487 14.25 -9.09 -24.67
C ARG A 487 12.81 -8.75 -24.29
N THR A 488 12.53 -7.49 -23.95
CA THR A 488 11.21 -7.12 -23.44
C THR A 488 10.25 -6.72 -24.54
N ASP A 489 9.02 -7.24 -24.48
CA ASP A 489 7.91 -6.80 -25.32
C ASP A 489 7.03 -5.73 -24.61
N ASP A 490 7.31 -5.44 -23.33
CA ASP A 490 6.58 -4.40 -22.59
C ASP A 490 6.99 -3.00 -23.01
N THR A 491 6.10 -2.34 -23.73
CA THR A 491 6.28 -0.96 -24.23
C THR A 491 6.61 0.02 -23.08
N THR A 492 6.04 -0.18 -21.89
CA THR A 492 6.30 0.70 -20.73
C THR A 492 7.77 0.60 -20.30
N THR A 493 8.30 -0.60 -20.23
CA THR A 493 9.72 -0.85 -19.91
C THR A 493 10.64 -0.28 -21.00
N GLN A 494 10.32 -0.48 -22.27
CA GLN A 494 11.06 0.09 -23.41
C GLN A 494 11.09 1.63 -23.34
N LEU A 495 9.96 2.28 -23.10
CA LEU A 495 9.88 3.73 -22.94
C LEU A 495 10.70 4.24 -21.73
N ARG A 496 10.74 3.50 -20.63
CA ARG A 496 11.55 3.84 -19.46
C ARG A 496 13.05 3.74 -19.77
N ILE A 497 13.50 2.70 -20.46
CA ILE A 497 14.89 2.55 -20.90
C ILE A 497 15.28 3.70 -21.83
N ALA A 498 14.46 4.01 -22.84
CA ALA A 498 14.69 5.12 -23.74
C ALA A 498 14.86 6.47 -23.01
N ARG A 499 14.05 6.72 -21.98
CA ARG A 499 14.15 7.92 -21.13
C ARG A 499 15.46 7.97 -20.33
N ILE A 500 15.97 6.83 -19.89
CA ILE A 500 17.29 6.75 -19.26
C ILE A 500 18.37 7.16 -20.25
N TYR A 501 18.31 6.69 -21.50
CA TYR A 501 19.24 7.11 -22.56
C TYR A 501 19.16 8.62 -22.82
N VAL A 502 17.95 9.20 -22.89
CA VAL A 502 17.78 10.66 -23.03
C VAL A 502 18.47 11.40 -21.86
N ALA A 503 18.32 10.91 -20.63
CA ALA A 503 18.92 11.53 -19.45
C ALA A 503 20.46 11.44 -19.48
N LEU A 504 21.02 10.29 -19.88
CA LEU A 504 22.46 10.11 -20.08
C LEU A 504 23.01 11.07 -21.17
N LEU A 505 22.32 11.10 -22.31
CA LEU A 505 22.70 12.01 -23.42
C LEU A 505 22.66 13.47 -22.99
N ARG A 506 21.60 13.86 -22.26
CA ARG A 506 21.49 15.23 -21.72
C ARG A 506 22.63 15.57 -20.77
N SER A 507 23.03 14.61 -19.92
CA SER A 507 24.13 14.81 -18.97
C SER A 507 25.49 14.92 -19.66
N VAL A 508 25.71 14.15 -20.73
CA VAL A 508 27.00 14.14 -21.48
C VAL A 508 27.08 15.31 -22.47
N PHE A 509 26.02 15.62 -23.24
CA PHE A 509 26.03 16.57 -24.33
C PHE A 509 25.29 17.90 -24.04
N GLY A 510 24.46 17.96 -22.99
CA GLY A 510 23.53 19.08 -22.73
C GLY A 510 24.13 20.27 -22.00
N SER A 511 25.35 20.19 -21.52
CA SER A 511 25.90 21.23 -20.65
C SER A 511 26.78 22.23 -21.41
N ASP A 512 26.23 23.33 -21.93
CA ASP A 512 26.99 24.59 -22.15
C ASP A 512 27.66 25.10 -20.85
N LYS A 513 27.23 24.58 -19.71
CA LYS A 513 27.86 24.82 -18.39
C LYS A 513 28.99 23.84 -18.08
N GLY A 514 29.11 22.73 -18.80
CA GLY A 514 30.24 21.80 -18.71
C GLY A 514 31.54 22.48 -19.03
N GLU A 515 31.59 23.27 -20.10
CA GLU A 515 32.79 24.07 -20.46
C GLU A 515 33.16 25.07 -19.36
N LYS A 516 32.19 25.79 -18.77
CA LYS A 516 32.45 26.74 -17.67
C LYS A 516 32.79 26.09 -16.35
N SER A 517 32.19 24.91 -16.05
CA SER A 517 32.54 24.12 -14.87
C SER A 517 33.87 23.38 -15.05
N MET A 518 34.16 22.94 -16.27
CA MET A 518 35.46 22.35 -16.63
C MET A 518 36.59 23.39 -16.56
N HIS A 519 36.38 24.63 -17.02
CA HIS A 519 37.38 25.69 -16.87
C HIS A 519 37.71 25.97 -15.38
N ARG A 520 36.74 25.93 -14.49
CA ARG A 520 36.99 26.07 -13.04
C ARG A 520 37.74 24.90 -12.42
N LEU A 521 37.45 23.66 -12.83
CA LEU A 521 38.16 22.47 -12.37
C LEU A 521 39.52 22.29 -13.06
N ALA A 522 39.68 22.81 -14.28
CA ALA A 522 40.92 22.78 -15.05
C ALA A 522 41.97 23.75 -14.49
N GLU A 523 41.56 24.81 -13.78
CA GLU A 523 42.47 25.72 -13.08
C GLU A 523 43.18 25.03 -11.89
N GLU A 524 42.59 23.92 -11.34
CA GLU A 524 43.14 23.19 -10.19
C GLU A 524 44.15 22.07 -10.57
N SER A 525 44.07 21.46 -11.75
CA SER A 525 45.06 20.45 -12.22
C SER A 525 44.87 20.08 -13.70
N SER A 526 45.88 20.31 -14.53
CA SER A 526 45.89 19.95 -15.95
C SER A 526 45.73 18.44 -16.22
N MET A 527 46.11 17.60 -15.27
CA MET A 527 46.04 16.13 -15.37
C MET A 527 44.60 15.63 -15.13
N LEU A 528 43.83 16.31 -14.30
CA LEU A 528 42.43 15.98 -14.04
C LEU A 528 41.54 16.33 -15.25
N SER A 529 41.83 17.45 -15.90
CA SER A 529 41.14 17.90 -17.11
C SER A 529 41.30 16.90 -18.26
N SER A 530 42.53 16.42 -18.52
CA SER A 530 42.79 15.48 -19.62
C SER A 530 42.10 14.10 -19.40
N LYS A 531 42.01 13.63 -18.16
CA LYS A 531 41.27 12.40 -17.81
C LYS A 531 39.77 12.57 -18.03
N LEU A 532 39.23 13.72 -17.66
CA LEU A 532 37.81 14.02 -17.80
C LEU A 532 37.42 14.13 -19.28
N ASP A 533 38.25 14.80 -20.11
CA ASP A 533 38.05 14.88 -21.56
C ASP A 533 38.07 13.50 -22.24
N ALA A 534 38.99 12.62 -21.81
CA ALA A 534 39.03 11.24 -22.28
C ALA A 534 37.77 10.45 -21.88
N ALA A 535 37.28 10.66 -20.66
CA ALA A 535 36.05 10.03 -20.17
C ALA A 535 34.80 10.49 -20.95
N TYR A 536 34.71 11.79 -21.29
CA TYR A 536 33.63 12.32 -22.13
C TYR A 536 33.65 11.71 -23.54
N LYS A 537 34.81 11.66 -24.19
CA LYS A 537 34.96 11.03 -25.51
C LYS A 537 34.60 9.53 -25.46
N HIS A 538 34.93 8.86 -24.37
CA HIS A 538 34.56 7.45 -24.18
C HIS A 538 33.06 7.30 -24.02
N ALA A 539 32.40 8.12 -23.18
CA ALA A 539 30.97 8.13 -22.99
C ALA A 539 30.21 8.43 -24.29
N GLU A 540 30.70 9.41 -25.07
CA GLU A 540 30.16 9.73 -26.37
C GLU A 540 30.16 8.52 -27.32
N ARG A 541 31.27 7.79 -27.42
CA ARG A 541 31.35 6.57 -28.24
C ARG A 541 30.41 5.47 -27.76
N LYS A 542 30.28 5.26 -26.44
CA LYS A 542 29.36 4.26 -25.88
C LYS A 542 27.89 4.57 -26.17
N LEU A 543 27.51 5.85 -26.09
CA LEU A 543 26.12 6.28 -26.32
C LEU A 543 25.76 6.32 -27.82
N CYS A 544 26.74 6.41 -28.71
CA CYS A 544 26.52 6.30 -30.16
C CYS A 544 26.43 4.84 -30.59
N SER A 545 25.35 4.14 -30.13
CA SER A 545 25.04 2.74 -30.48
C SER A 545 23.72 2.63 -31.25
N PRO A 546 23.55 1.59 -32.11
CA PRO A 546 22.29 1.35 -32.80
C PRO A 546 21.13 1.17 -31.84
N SER A 547 21.33 0.50 -30.72
CA SER A 547 20.30 0.25 -29.69
C SER A 547 19.78 1.54 -29.08
N VAL A 548 20.65 2.49 -28.78
CA VAL A 548 20.26 3.82 -28.28
C VAL A 548 19.42 4.57 -29.31
N VAL A 549 19.85 4.60 -30.59
CA VAL A 549 19.08 5.26 -31.67
C VAL A 549 17.70 4.63 -31.83
N LYS A 550 17.61 3.28 -31.86
CA LYS A 550 16.36 2.56 -31.97
C LYS A 550 15.41 2.85 -30.79
N ALA A 551 15.95 2.89 -29.57
CA ALA A 551 15.16 3.22 -28.38
C ALA A 551 14.61 4.65 -28.40
N LEU A 552 15.38 5.62 -28.88
CA LEU A 552 14.94 7.01 -29.04
C LEU A 552 13.87 7.15 -30.12
N CYS A 553 14.03 6.45 -31.25
CA CYS A 553 13.02 6.40 -32.31
C CYS A 553 11.73 5.76 -31.79
N HIS A 554 11.82 4.67 -31.02
CA HIS A 554 10.69 4.03 -30.39
C HIS A 554 9.95 5.00 -29.43
N LEU A 555 10.69 5.74 -28.59
CA LEU A 555 10.12 6.76 -27.72
C LEU A 555 9.37 7.83 -28.51
N LEU A 556 9.95 8.31 -29.63
CA LEU A 556 9.34 9.29 -30.50
C LEU A 556 8.04 8.77 -31.13
N CYS A 557 8.05 7.54 -31.65
CA CYS A 557 6.95 6.97 -32.42
C CYS A 557 5.77 6.50 -31.55
N HIS A 558 6.04 5.93 -30.38
CA HIS A 558 5.00 5.33 -29.52
C HIS A 558 4.42 6.29 -28.46
N SER A 559 4.84 7.55 -28.46
CA SER A 559 4.38 8.55 -27.49
C SER A 559 3.44 9.60 -28.10
N GLN A 560 2.67 9.28 -29.13
CA GLN A 560 1.85 10.24 -29.89
C GLN A 560 0.82 11.01 -29.01
N GLN A 561 0.37 10.43 -27.91
CA GLN A 561 -0.56 11.09 -26.99
C GLN A 561 0.14 11.96 -25.92
N HIS A 562 1.49 11.95 -25.87
CA HIS A 562 2.28 12.61 -24.84
C HIS A 562 3.39 13.47 -25.44
N SER A 563 3.09 14.73 -25.76
CA SER A 563 4.01 15.68 -26.38
C SER A 563 5.34 15.84 -25.63
N VAL A 564 5.35 15.69 -24.30
CA VAL A 564 6.55 15.73 -23.46
C VAL A 564 7.48 14.56 -23.78
N LEU A 565 6.96 13.35 -23.93
CA LEU A 565 7.76 12.18 -24.25
C LEU A 565 8.26 12.20 -25.68
N GLN A 566 7.45 12.70 -26.62
CA GLN A 566 7.90 12.92 -28.01
C GLN A 566 9.07 13.90 -28.05
N ASN A 567 8.99 15.00 -27.30
CA ASN A 567 10.06 15.98 -27.21
C ASN A 567 11.32 15.39 -26.52
N GLU A 568 11.17 14.51 -25.52
CA GLU A 568 12.31 13.78 -24.93
C GLU A 568 13.02 12.93 -26.01
N GLY A 569 12.29 12.16 -26.82
CA GLY A 569 12.85 11.38 -27.93
C GLY A 569 13.58 12.26 -28.96
N LEU A 570 12.96 13.36 -29.39
CA LEU A 570 13.60 14.35 -30.32
C LEU A 570 14.88 14.92 -29.74
N LEU A 571 14.85 15.37 -28.47
CA LEU A 571 16.04 15.95 -27.84
C LEU A 571 17.14 14.92 -27.70
N GLY A 572 16.84 13.66 -27.40
CA GLY A 572 17.82 12.58 -27.38
C GLY A 572 18.53 12.42 -28.73
N LEU A 573 17.77 12.36 -29.81
CA LEU A 573 18.33 12.29 -31.17
C LEU A 573 19.14 13.53 -31.53
N ILE A 574 18.68 14.74 -31.18
CA ILE A 574 19.41 16.00 -31.43
C ILE A 574 20.72 16.04 -30.62
N PHE A 575 20.77 15.53 -29.41
CA PHE A 575 22.03 15.43 -28.65
C PHE A 575 23.01 14.50 -29.32
N LEU A 576 22.58 13.38 -29.87
CA LEU A 576 23.44 12.48 -30.65
C LEU A 576 23.99 13.16 -31.90
N ILE A 577 23.19 13.97 -32.60
CA ILE A 577 23.65 14.73 -33.83
C ILE A 577 24.80 15.70 -33.52
N ARG A 578 24.91 16.19 -32.29
CA ARG A 578 26.00 17.06 -31.86
C ARG A 578 27.32 16.30 -31.67
N SER A 579 27.30 14.98 -31.65
CA SER A 579 28.49 14.15 -31.55
C SER A 579 29.25 14.16 -32.89
N THR A 580 30.57 14.22 -32.81
CA THR A 580 31.46 14.15 -34.00
C THR A 580 31.40 12.79 -34.71
N TYR A 581 30.76 11.78 -34.10
CA TYR A 581 30.70 10.41 -34.62
C TYR A 581 29.32 10.03 -35.17
N ALA A 582 28.30 10.88 -35.05
CA ALA A 582 26.92 10.43 -35.09
C ALA A 582 26.16 10.64 -36.40
N ASP A 583 26.51 11.65 -37.22
CA ASP A 583 25.67 12.07 -38.37
C ASP A 583 25.36 10.92 -39.35
N ALA A 584 26.39 10.26 -39.85
CA ALA A 584 26.21 9.16 -40.82
C ALA A 584 25.57 7.92 -40.11
N PHE A 585 25.95 7.69 -38.87
CA PHE A 585 25.51 6.53 -38.10
C PHE A 585 24.02 6.60 -37.73
N ILE A 586 23.50 7.77 -37.31
CA ILE A 586 22.08 7.94 -36.99
C ILE A 586 21.23 7.72 -38.23
N VAL A 587 21.62 8.38 -39.34
CA VAL A 587 20.94 8.27 -40.62
C VAL A 587 20.91 6.81 -41.07
N GLU A 588 22.08 6.14 -41.07
CA GLU A 588 22.18 4.73 -41.44
C GLU A 588 21.29 3.83 -40.57
N THR A 589 21.31 4.01 -39.25
CA THR A 589 20.51 3.18 -38.34
C THR A 589 19.01 3.36 -38.57
N ILE A 590 18.54 4.60 -38.78
CA ILE A 590 17.12 4.88 -39.05
C ILE A 590 16.67 4.26 -40.37
N PHE A 591 17.54 4.23 -41.37
CA PHE A 591 17.21 3.72 -42.70
C PHE A 591 17.52 2.23 -42.91
N GLN A 592 18.34 1.59 -42.07
CA GLN A 592 18.81 0.20 -42.24
C GLN A 592 17.68 -0.87 -42.23
N GLU A 593 16.57 -0.63 -41.55
CA GLU A 593 15.46 -1.62 -41.43
C GLU A 593 14.37 -1.43 -42.49
N SER A 594 14.56 -0.54 -43.46
CA SER A 594 13.54 -0.20 -44.46
C SER A 594 13.80 -0.91 -45.80
N SER A 595 13.14 -2.05 -46.00
CA SER A 595 13.03 -2.64 -47.34
C SER A 595 12.05 -1.87 -48.27
N SER A 596 11.34 -0.87 -47.71
CA SER A 596 10.41 0.03 -48.40
C SER A 596 10.33 1.38 -47.69
N PRO A 597 10.27 2.53 -48.40
CA PRO A 597 10.14 3.86 -47.80
C PRO A 597 8.80 4.08 -47.03
N THR A 598 7.84 3.18 -47.13
CA THR A 598 6.52 3.25 -46.49
C THR A 598 6.38 2.30 -45.31
N SER A 599 7.37 1.51 -45.00
CA SER A 599 7.33 0.54 -43.88
C SER A 599 8.61 0.59 -43.06
N GLY A 600 8.53 0.22 -41.79
CA GLY A 600 9.63 0.17 -40.86
C GLY A 600 9.83 1.43 -40.02
N MET A 601 10.94 1.48 -39.26
CA MET A 601 11.25 2.54 -38.30
C MET A 601 11.32 3.94 -38.94
N PHE A 602 11.88 4.05 -40.13
CA PHE A 602 11.98 5.32 -40.88
C PHE A 602 10.59 5.93 -41.14
N ALA A 603 9.65 5.14 -41.67
CA ALA A 603 8.29 5.63 -41.92
C ALA A 603 7.59 6.08 -40.62
N CYS A 604 7.78 5.35 -39.51
CA CYS A 604 7.22 5.72 -38.19
C CYS A 604 7.81 7.06 -37.70
N VAL A 605 9.13 7.27 -37.86
CA VAL A 605 9.78 8.53 -37.50
C VAL A 605 9.24 9.68 -38.36
N MET A 606 9.09 9.50 -39.68
CA MET A 606 8.55 10.54 -40.57
C MET A 606 7.11 10.92 -40.24
N GLU A 607 6.22 9.94 -39.97
CA GLU A 607 4.84 10.21 -39.55
C GLU A 607 4.82 10.90 -38.18
N ALA A 608 5.67 10.52 -37.24
CA ALA A 608 5.80 11.19 -35.95
C ALA A 608 6.24 12.66 -36.12
N LEU A 609 7.23 12.95 -36.98
CA LEU A 609 7.66 14.33 -37.28
C LEU A 609 6.50 15.13 -37.90
N LEU A 610 5.79 14.59 -38.87
CA LEU A 610 4.61 15.24 -39.48
C LEU A 610 3.52 15.54 -38.45
N TYR A 611 3.24 14.59 -37.57
CA TYR A 611 2.28 14.78 -36.49
C TYR A 611 2.69 15.93 -35.58
N ILE A 612 3.95 15.95 -35.13
CA ILE A 612 4.49 16.98 -34.24
C ILE A 612 4.44 18.36 -34.92
N LEU A 613 4.85 18.46 -36.17
CA LEU A 613 4.82 19.73 -36.91
C LEU A 613 3.40 20.33 -37.07
N ARG A 614 2.37 19.45 -37.03
CA ARG A 614 0.97 19.88 -37.14
C ARG A 614 0.28 20.19 -35.81
N THR A 615 0.73 19.58 -34.71
CA THR A 615 -0.04 19.54 -33.46
C THR A 615 0.71 20.05 -32.23
N ALA A 616 2.04 20.05 -32.27
CA ALA A 616 2.85 20.35 -31.08
C ALA A 616 3.13 21.85 -30.93
N PRO A 617 3.48 22.31 -29.68
CA PRO A 617 3.92 23.68 -29.44
C PRO A 617 5.17 24.03 -30.28
N ALA A 618 5.33 25.32 -30.57
CA ALA A 618 6.37 25.90 -31.42
C ALA A 618 7.79 25.36 -31.14
N GLN A 619 8.18 25.27 -29.88
CA GLN A 619 9.51 24.76 -29.47
C GLN A 619 9.71 23.31 -29.85
N VAL A 620 8.70 22.46 -29.69
CA VAL A 620 8.77 21.02 -30.01
C VAL A 620 8.79 20.86 -31.55
N ALA A 621 8.00 21.63 -32.27
CA ALA A 621 7.98 21.66 -33.72
C ALA A 621 9.33 22.09 -34.30
N SER A 622 9.99 23.09 -33.70
CA SER A 622 11.34 23.51 -34.09
C SER A 622 12.37 22.37 -33.91
N ASN A 623 12.27 21.63 -32.79
CA ASN A 623 13.13 20.47 -32.55
C ASN A 623 12.91 19.37 -33.60
N ALA A 624 11.64 19.12 -33.97
CA ALA A 624 11.31 18.15 -35.01
C ALA A 624 11.88 18.56 -36.37
N TYR A 625 11.83 19.85 -36.72
CA TYR A 625 12.39 20.36 -37.94
C TYR A 625 13.93 20.27 -37.98
N VAL A 626 14.61 20.49 -36.86
CA VAL A 626 16.07 20.27 -36.76
C VAL A 626 16.46 18.82 -37.07
N LEU A 627 15.70 17.85 -36.56
CA LEU A 627 15.93 16.44 -36.89
C LEU A 627 15.67 16.16 -38.39
N TRP A 628 14.62 16.76 -38.95
CA TRP A 628 14.33 16.66 -40.38
C TRP A 628 15.48 17.15 -41.24
N LEU A 629 16.06 18.33 -40.95
CA LEU A 629 17.20 18.90 -41.70
C LEU A 629 18.44 17.99 -41.74
N LEU A 630 18.57 17.07 -40.77
CA LEU A 630 19.59 16.03 -40.83
C LEU A 630 19.19 14.90 -41.78
N LEU A 631 17.94 14.41 -41.64
CA LEU A 631 17.44 13.23 -42.38
C LEU A 631 17.23 13.52 -43.86
N GLU A 632 16.88 14.77 -44.25
CA GLU A 632 16.65 15.16 -45.64
C GLU A 632 17.90 15.11 -46.54
N LYS A 633 19.09 15.02 -45.95
CA LYS A 633 20.35 14.87 -46.67
C LYS A 633 20.46 13.50 -47.35
N ASP A 634 19.67 12.52 -46.93
CA ASP A 634 19.65 11.20 -47.53
C ASP A 634 18.58 11.14 -48.65
N GLU A 635 18.93 10.57 -49.78
CA GLU A 635 18.05 10.49 -50.97
C GLU A 635 16.75 9.70 -50.67
N ARG A 636 16.79 8.77 -49.74
CA ARG A 636 15.63 7.97 -49.29
C ARG A 636 14.57 8.81 -48.61
N ALA A 637 14.91 10.00 -48.12
CA ALA A 637 13.96 10.94 -47.50
C ALA A 637 13.20 11.80 -48.53
N SER A 638 13.57 11.75 -49.81
CA SER A 638 13.05 12.65 -50.88
C SER A 638 11.51 12.64 -51.00
N GLU A 639 10.85 11.49 -50.81
CA GLU A 639 9.39 11.38 -50.87
C GLU A 639 8.66 12.14 -49.75
N TRP A 640 9.32 12.41 -48.63
CA TRP A 640 8.75 13.09 -47.49
C TRP A 640 8.96 14.61 -47.51
N ARG A 641 9.90 15.11 -48.33
CA ARG A 641 10.32 16.50 -48.34
C ARG A 641 9.14 17.46 -48.49
N ALA A 642 8.32 17.29 -49.52
CA ALA A 642 7.19 18.19 -49.78
C ALA A 642 6.15 18.18 -48.62
N ARG A 643 5.90 17.05 -47.98
CA ARG A 643 4.96 16.90 -46.89
C ARG A 643 5.46 17.59 -45.61
N ILE A 644 6.74 17.46 -45.29
CA ILE A 644 7.37 18.04 -44.10
C ILE A 644 7.52 19.55 -44.24
N GLU A 645 7.99 20.03 -45.42
CA GLU A 645 8.16 21.46 -45.71
C GLU A 645 6.81 22.21 -45.68
N ASP A 646 5.74 21.62 -46.25
CA ASP A 646 4.38 22.19 -46.16
C ASP A 646 3.90 22.25 -44.68
N ALA A 647 4.10 21.21 -43.91
CA ALA A 647 3.72 21.18 -42.50
C ALA A 647 4.52 22.20 -41.68
N TRP A 648 5.83 22.33 -41.92
CA TRP A 648 6.67 23.33 -41.27
C TRP A 648 6.28 24.75 -41.64
N SER A 649 6.05 25.03 -42.94
CA SER A 649 5.60 26.34 -43.39
C SER A 649 4.33 26.81 -42.68
N LYS A 650 3.36 25.92 -42.54
CA LYS A 650 2.10 26.19 -41.81
C LYS A 650 2.34 26.45 -40.33
N CYS A 651 3.23 25.69 -39.71
CA CYS A 651 3.60 25.84 -38.31
C CYS A 651 4.36 27.17 -38.08
N ALA A 652 5.33 27.50 -38.93
CA ALA A 652 6.13 28.71 -38.84
C ALA A 652 5.29 30.01 -39.03
N HIS A 653 4.22 29.95 -39.79
CA HIS A 653 3.28 31.08 -39.93
C HIS A 653 2.40 31.29 -38.69
N GLN A 654 2.30 30.29 -37.80
CA GLN A 654 1.56 30.38 -36.53
C GLN A 654 2.44 30.77 -35.34
N MET A 655 3.76 30.73 -35.48
CA MET A 655 4.75 31.21 -34.53
C MET A 655 4.96 32.71 -34.61
#